data_9ff52f501c0751b490abdb1a269074b6
#
_entry.id   9ff52f501c0751b490abdb1a269074b6
#
_cell.length_a   1.000
_cell.length_b   1.000
_cell.length_c   1.000
_cell.angle_alpha   90.00
_cell.angle_beta   90.00
_cell.angle_gamma   90.00
#
_symmetry.space_group_name_H-M   'P 1'
#
loop_
_entity.id
_entity.type
_entity.pdbx_description
1 polymer ?
#
loop_
_entity_poly.entity_id
_entity_poly.type
_entity_poly.pdbx_seq_one_letter_code
_entity_poly.pdbx_strand_id
1 'polypeptide(L)'
;SQMISESRQFIDQLENGPTGNVLLDALAGDESARTALKDANIPQYSPFDVDPHAEYEVGDVDNTVRYAASLAANGHSIVVDGAFPKGTAEQAVAIASRCLMNGRSVLYVPGVAEQKRLFIQTASANEMKAQVLDVSDEHANAALDKQLIAAVGFQPGVATQRFDQLADELVGVRSRLTRYLGDLHGGNDKWNVSAYETIQNLARISVLPTHPATHVRLDESSALSIANGIDTWIGKMERAGELGEYTIGPEGTAWYKASITTEEQAVTAYQRVDDLLRRFLPATREQVARTVQTCGFPVPPTTREWERQVTVLKNLRRVLDVFQPEIFERDISSMIEATKPKSQRKAEGTSMGFWERRRHIKEAKDLLRVGAQVEDLHEALKVVAKQGEQWHQFVPHGGWPVLPSKLDEIISTQEALVSNMTALDTVLSTTPAGGNLETADFEKVEARLKALLDDRKALDTLPERCLLEQEFASAGLNELVADLNARRVSVEQVRGEVQLAWWTTVFEDIVRSSAIISNQDGAALQAASDRFAQVDVEHVRSIGPMVSQESMRRLCDMLFSRTQEANQMHTVLAGRASVSLSRIRRDHPEILAAAKPILVAAPGTLAALTEPGVLADVAILDACAHIPAIELLSIIGRVQQVVVIAHCATVTSESVKQLID
;
A
#
# COMPACT_ATOMS: atom_id res chain seq x y z
N SER A 1 -6.05 74.67 10.66
CA SER A 1 -6.95 73.47 10.57
C SER A 1 -6.69 72.59 11.80
N GLN A 2 -7.68 71.87 12.23
CA GLN A 2 -7.57 70.97 13.41
C GLN A 2 -6.46 69.95 13.25
N MET A 3 -6.26 69.36 12.03
CA MET A 3 -5.15 68.46 11.73
C MET A 3 -3.76 69.08 11.98
N ILE A 4 -3.57 70.37 11.65
CA ILE A 4 -2.29 71.07 11.92
C ILE A 4 -2.05 71.19 13.39
N SER A 5 -3.08 71.58 14.17
CA SER A 5 -3.01 71.67 15.63
C SER A 5 -2.69 70.34 16.27
N GLU A 6 -3.33 69.30 15.78
CA GLU A 6 -3.14 67.88 16.21
C GLU A 6 -1.72 67.42 15.92
N SER A 7 -1.22 67.67 14.71
CA SER A 7 0.14 67.26 14.33
C SER A 7 1.19 67.94 15.17
N ARG A 8 0.98 69.23 15.51
CA ARG A 8 1.87 69.96 16.44
C ARG A 8 1.85 69.33 17.83
N GLN A 9 0.68 68.97 18.32
CA GLN A 9 0.56 68.27 19.60
C GLN A 9 1.30 66.94 19.63
N PHE A 10 1.25 66.13 18.56
CA PHE A 10 2.02 64.92 18.47
C PHE A 10 3.52 65.16 18.41
N ILE A 11 3.98 66.18 17.69
CA ILE A 11 5.38 66.57 17.65
C ILE A 11 5.84 66.97 19.04
N ASP A 12 5.10 67.84 19.73
CA ASP A 12 5.40 68.27 21.10
C ASP A 12 5.47 67.12 22.10
N GLN A 13 4.58 66.09 21.93
CA GLN A 13 4.61 64.94 22.77
C GLN A 13 5.86 64.09 22.50
N LEU A 14 6.21 63.84 21.22
CA LEU A 14 7.39 63.11 20.83
C LEU A 14 8.71 63.74 21.25
N GLU A 15 8.77 65.06 21.24
CA GLU A 15 9.93 65.80 21.75
C GLU A 15 10.12 65.63 23.27
N ASN A 16 9.04 65.41 24.02
CA ASN A 16 9.05 65.17 25.46
C ASN A 16 9.24 63.70 25.87
N GLY A 17 9.31 62.74 24.91
CA GLY A 17 9.53 61.34 25.14
C GLY A 17 8.50 60.44 24.45
N PRO A 18 8.49 59.14 24.72
CA PRO A 18 7.55 58.19 24.10
C PRO A 18 6.09 58.60 24.39
N THR A 19 5.26 58.52 23.34
CA THR A 19 3.84 58.91 23.42
C THR A 19 2.96 57.86 24.09
N GLY A 20 3.46 56.63 24.23
CA GLY A 20 2.70 55.45 24.65
C GLY A 20 1.91 54.79 23.51
N ASN A 21 1.97 55.36 22.30
CA ASN A 21 1.48 54.72 21.09
C ASN A 21 2.66 54.15 20.33
N VAL A 22 2.79 52.82 20.34
CA VAL A 22 3.95 52.11 19.75
C VAL A 22 4.14 52.42 18.25
N LEU A 23 3.06 52.66 17.49
CA LEU A 23 3.15 52.98 16.07
C LEU A 23 3.69 54.41 15.85
N LEU A 24 3.23 55.39 16.63
CA LEU A 24 3.75 56.78 16.58
C LEU A 24 5.21 56.83 16.99
N ASP A 25 5.56 56.14 18.08
CA ASP A 25 6.92 56.10 18.62
C ASP A 25 7.87 55.43 17.61
N ALA A 26 7.45 54.29 16.97
CA ALA A 26 8.23 53.62 15.94
C ALA A 26 8.43 54.47 14.68
N LEU A 27 7.39 55.17 14.22
CA LEU A 27 7.49 56.12 13.09
C LEU A 27 8.41 57.28 13.40
N ALA A 28 8.42 57.76 14.64
CA ALA A 28 9.33 58.82 15.10
C ALA A 28 10.79 58.34 15.27
N GLY A 29 11.06 57.04 15.11
CA GLY A 29 12.42 56.51 15.16
C GLY A 29 12.81 55.87 16.48
N ASP A 30 11.87 55.59 17.38
CA ASP A 30 12.16 54.85 18.60
C ASP A 30 12.48 53.37 18.28
N GLU A 31 13.73 52.98 18.52
CA GLU A 31 14.22 51.64 18.23
C GLU A 31 13.57 50.55 19.11
N SER A 32 13.17 50.87 20.33
CA SER A 32 12.48 49.96 21.22
C SER A 32 11.08 49.62 20.68
N ALA A 33 10.35 50.64 20.21
CA ALA A 33 9.05 50.47 19.58
C ALA A 33 9.13 49.69 18.27
N ARG A 34 10.14 49.96 17.44
CA ARG A 34 10.40 49.23 16.21
C ARG A 34 10.71 47.76 16.48
N THR A 35 11.58 47.48 17.45
CA THR A 35 11.92 46.12 17.87
C THR A 35 10.68 45.37 18.37
N ALA A 36 9.87 46.04 19.22
CA ALA A 36 8.62 45.44 19.73
C ALA A 36 7.63 45.04 18.61
N LEU A 37 7.55 45.82 17.54
CA LEU A 37 6.71 45.51 16.39
C LEU A 37 7.26 44.34 15.54
N LYS A 38 8.60 44.20 15.42
CA LYS A 38 9.27 43.20 14.61
C LYS A 38 9.45 41.84 15.32
N ASP A 39 9.65 41.86 16.64
CA ASP A 39 9.90 40.68 17.47
C ASP A 39 8.59 39.97 17.92
N ALA A 40 7.47 40.35 17.36
CA ALA A 40 6.19 39.68 17.64
C ALA A 40 6.26 38.20 17.28
N ASN A 41 5.88 37.32 18.20
CA ASN A 41 5.78 35.90 17.95
C ASN A 41 4.58 35.61 17.04
N ILE A 42 4.86 35.49 15.76
CA ILE A 42 3.85 35.30 14.72
C ILE A 42 3.59 33.78 14.49
N PRO A 43 2.34 33.30 14.58
CA PRO A 43 2.00 31.92 14.23
C PRO A 43 2.41 31.59 12.81
N GLN A 44 2.83 30.35 12.62
CA GLN A 44 3.26 29.91 11.30
C GLN A 44 2.05 29.80 10.34
N TYR A 45 2.24 30.22 9.09
CA TYR A 45 1.23 30.05 8.04
C TYR A 45 0.95 28.58 7.78
N SER A 46 -0.32 28.23 7.67
CA SER A 46 -0.78 26.91 7.21
C SER A 46 -1.51 27.04 5.87
N PRO A 47 -1.13 26.26 4.86
CA PRO A 47 -1.85 26.25 3.58
C PRO A 47 -3.17 25.46 3.64
N PHE A 48 -3.43 24.79 4.76
CA PHE A 48 -4.63 23.98 4.95
C PHE A 48 -5.76 24.80 5.55
N ASP A 49 -6.98 24.40 5.21
CA ASP A 49 -8.17 25.00 5.78
C ASP A 49 -8.22 24.83 7.30
N VAL A 50 -8.72 25.85 7.98
CA VAL A 50 -8.97 25.82 9.41
C VAL A 50 -10.26 25.04 9.73
N ASP A 51 -10.50 24.81 11.03
CA ASP A 51 -11.77 24.26 11.50
C ASP A 51 -12.91 25.21 11.08
N PRO A 52 -13.97 24.74 10.41
CA PRO A 52 -15.12 25.57 10.02
C PRO A 52 -15.78 26.34 11.15
N HIS A 53 -15.73 25.81 12.39
CA HIS A 53 -16.23 26.53 13.58
C HIS A 53 -15.40 27.76 13.95
N ALA A 54 -14.18 27.86 13.40
CA ALA A 54 -13.27 28.99 13.63
C ALA A 54 -13.11 29.89 12.40
N GLU A 55 -13.88 29.67 11.34
CA GLU A 55 -13.90 30.52 10.15
C GLU A 55 -14.85 31.70 10.36
N TYR A 56 -14.30 32.88 10.56
CA TYR A 56 -15.06 34.10 10.86
C TYR A 56 -14.85 35.22 9.83
N GLU A 57 -14.11 34.94 8.79
CA GLU A 57 -13.84 35.81 7.67
C GLU A 57 -15.00 35.75 6.66
N VAL A 58 -15.75 36.85 6.51
CA VAL A 58 -16.87 36.94 5.59
C VAL A 58 -16.41 36.93 4.13
N GLY A 59 -17.16 36.28 3.27
CA GLY A 59 -16.87 36.15 1.86
C GLY A 59 -15.97 34.95 1.54
N ASP A 60 -15.82 34.72 0.25
CA ASP A 60 -14.95 33.65 -0.29
C ASP A 60 -13.52 34.18 -0.37
N VAL A 61 -12.74 34.01 0.71
CA VAL A 61 -11.36 34.49 0.84
C VAL A 61 -10.37 33.35 0.88
N ASP A 62 -9.17 33.58 0.37
CA ASP A 62 -8.11 32.59 0.39
C ASP A 62 -7.45 32.45 1.78
N ASN A 63 -6.63 31.39 1.94
CA ASN A 63 -5.95 31.12 3.20
C ASN A 63 -4.94 32.19 3.59
N THR A 64 -4.41 32.96 2.65
CA THR A 64 -3.51 34.10 2.93
C THR A 64 -4.26 35.21 3.63
N VAL A 65 -5.46 35.54 3.14
CA VAL A 65 -6.33 36.55 3.77
C VAL A 65 -6.83 36.08 5.14
N ARG A 66 -7.19 34.80 5.30
CA ARG A 66 -7.54 34.20 6.60
C ARG A 66 -6.41 34.28 7.59
N TYR A 67 -5.19 33.99 7.15
CA TYR A 67 -3.99 34.16 7.99
C TYR A 67 -3.78 35.61 8.40
N ALA A 68 -3.84 36.56 7.47
CA ALA A 68 -3.76 37.99 7.75
C ALA A 68 -4.84 38.45 8.74
N ALA A 69 -6.08 37.99 8.54
CA ALA A 69 -7.18 38.30 9.44
C ALA A 69 -6.96 37.76 10.86
N SER A 70 -6.44 36.54 10.97
CA SER A 70 -6.07 35.95 12.26
C SER A 70 -4.97 36.76 12.98
N LEU A 71 -3.94 37.15 12.26
CA LEU A 71 -2.87 37.99 12.82
C LEU A 71 -3.42 39.36 13.33
N ALA A 72 -4.21 40.01 12.50
CA ALA A 72 -4.85 41.28 12.85
C ALA A 72 -5.75 41.15 14.09
N ALA A 73 -6.57 40.09 14.15
CA ALA A 73 -7.46 39.83 15.28
C ALA A 73 -6.70 39.53 16.58
N ASN A 74 -5.46 39.03 16.49
CA ASN A 74 -4.58 38.78 17.64
C ASN A 74 -3.66 39.91 17.99
N GLY A 75 -3.82 41.08 17.39
CA GLY A 75 -3.11 42.31 17.78
C GLY A 75 -1.83 42.62 16.99
N HIS A 76 -1.53 41.86 15.95
CA HIS A 76 -0.36 42.11 15.11
C HIS A 76 -0.65 43.22 14.09
N SER A 77 0.26 44.15 13.96
CA SER A 77 0.27 45.12 12.85
C SER A 77 0.88 44.41 11.64
N ILE A 78 0.22 44.49 10.50
CA ILE A 78 0.59 43.72 9.29
C ILE A 78 0.42 44.54 8.02
N VAL A 79 1.14 44.15 7.00
CA VAL A 79 0.98 44.59 5.62
C VAL A 79 0.48 43.43 4.77
N VAL A 80 -0.62 43.63 4.07
CA VAL A 80 -1.16 42.70 3.09
C VAL A 80 -0.78 43.23 1.71
N ASP A 81 0.30 42.70 1.16
CA ASP A 81 0.83 43.14 -0.15
C ASP A 81 0.31 42.25 -1.27
N GLY A 82 -0.24 42.84 -2.29
CA GLY A 82 -0.68 42.11 -3.49
C GLY A 82 -1.63 42.89 -4.39
N ALA A 83 -1.75 42.39 -5.61
CA ALA A 83 -2.77 42.85 -6.56
C ALA A 83 -3.99 41.88 -6.48
N PHE A 84 -5.04 42.35 -5.87
CA PHE A 84 -6.27 41.55 -5.71
C PHE A 84 -7.19 41.77 -6.91
N PRO A 85 -7.51 40.68 -7.66
CA PRO A 85 -8.33 40.79 -8.89
C PRO A 85 -9.72 41.38 -8.68
N LYS A 86 -10.30 41.18 -7.48
CA LYS A 86 -11.64 41.67 -7.10
C LYS A 86 -11.60 42.95 -6.27
N GLY A 87 -10.41 43.55 -6.07
CA GLY A 87 -10.22 44.69 -5.22
C GLY A 87 -9.93 44.33 -3.75
N THR A 88 -9.56 45.32 -2.96
CA THR A 88 -9.09 45.17 -1.56
C THR A 88 -10.20 45.27 -0.52
N ALA A 89 -11.37 45.78 -0.90
CA ALA A 89 -12.49 46.01 0.01
C ALA A 89 -13.07 44.70 0.59
N GLU A 90 -13.13 43.65 -0.20
CA GLU A 90 -13.59 42.33 0.28
C GLU A 90 -12.67 41.75 1.35
N GLN A 91 -11.34 41.85 1.16
CA GLN A 91 -10.34 41.47 2.15
C GLN A 91 -10.42 42.30 3.42
N ALA A 92 -10.64 43.62 3.27
CA ALA A 92 -10.82 44.49 4.40
C ALA A 92 -12.03 44.10 5.25
N VAL A 93 -13.17 43.78 4.64
CA VAL A 93 -14.37 43.29 5.35
C VAL A 93 -14.10 41.95 6.04
N ALA A 94 -13.39 41.01 5.38
CA ALA A 94 -13.03 39.72 5.95
C ALA A 94 -12.13 39.90 7.19
N ILE A 95 -11.14 40.77 7.13
CA ILE A 95 -10.25 41.11 8.28
C ILE A 95 -11.07 41.74 9.39
N ALA A 96 -11.93 42.70 9.08
CA ALA A 96 -12.80 43.35 10.04
C ALA A 96 -13.73 42.36 10.74
N SER A 97 -14.38 41.45 10.02
CA SER A 97 -15.28 40.43 10.61
C SER A 97 -14.54 39.56 11.63
N ARG A 98 -13.32 39.11 11.29
CA ARG A 98 -12.48 38.35 12.22
C ARG A 98 -12.11 39.14 13.47
N CYS A 99 -11.75 40.43 13.31
CA CYS A 99 -11.48 41.33 14.44
C CYS A 99 -12.69 41.47 15.36
N LEU A 100 -13.88 41.62 14.79
CA LEU A 100 -15.13 41.69 15.56
C LEU A 100 -15.34 40.44 16.41
N MET A 101 -15.13 39.25 15.82
CA MET A 101 -15.28 38.01 16.55
C MET A 101 -14.33 37.87 17.73
N ASN A 102 -13.13 38.50 17.64
CA ASN A 102 -12.17 38.56 18.72
C ASN A 102 -12.45 39.77 19.69
N GLY A 103 -13.58 40.49 19.55
CA GLY A 103 -13.95 41.58 20.41
C GLY A 103 -13.18 42.89 20.16
N ARG A 104 -12.59 43.03 18.98
CA ARG A 104 -11.79 44.21 18.62
C ARG A 104 -12.58 45.14 17.71
N SER A 105 -12.53 46.43 18.00
CA SER A 105 -13.12 47.47 17.16
C SER A 105 -12.19 47.86 16.02
N VAL A 106 -12.80 48.24 14.88
CA VAL A 106 -12.09 48.51 13.63
C VAL A 106 -12.37 49.92 13.16
N LEU A 107 -11.31 50.67 12.79
CA LEU A 107 -11.38 51.90 12.03
C LEU A 107 -11.00 51.58 10.57
N TYR A 108 -11.95 51.56 9.68
CA TYR A 108 -11.70 51.41 8.26
C TYR A 108 -11.48 52.76 7.58
N VAL A 109 -10.32 52.94 6.96
CA VAL A 109 -9.92 54.18 6.30
C VAL A 109 -9.68 53.90 4.81
N PRO A 110 -10.65 54.22 3.95
CA PRO A 110 -10.48 54.16 2.51
C PRO A 110 -9.70 55.34 1.98
N GLY A 111 -8.64 55.09 1.18
CA GLY A 111 -7.88 56.13 0.52
C GLY A 111 -8.63 56.81 -0.62
N VAL A 112 -9.68 56.17 -1.16
CA VAL A 112 -10.51 56.67 -2.25
C VAL A 112 -11.99 56.35 -1.99
N ALA A 113 -12.89 57.23 -2.50
CA ALA A 113 -14.34 57.10 -2.28
C ALA A 113 -14.93 55.78 -2.82
N GLU A 114 -14.37 55.23 -3.86
CA GLU A 114 -14.80 53.93 -4.44
C GLU A 114 -14.58 52.79 -3.46
N GLN A 115 -13.45 52.75 -2.76
CA GLN A 115 -13.20 51.69 -1.75
C GLN A 115 -14.17 51.78 -0.57
N LYS A 116 -14.52 53.00 -0.14
CA LYS A 116 -15.59 53.20 0.85
C LYS A 116 -16.90 52.59 0.39
N ARG A 117 -17.32 52.87 -0.85
CA ARG A 117 -18.56 52.35 -1.43
C ARG A 117 -18.54 50.83 -1.48
N LEU A 118 -17.44 50.24 -1.96
CA LEU A 118 -17.29 48.77 -2.07
C LEU A 118 -17.26 48.10 -0.69
N PHE A 119 -16.58 48.68 0.29
CA PHE A 119 -16.56 48.16 1.67
C PHE A 119 -17.97 48.09 2.27
N ILE A 120 -18.72 49.22 2.22
CA ILE A 120 -20.08 49.29 2.75
C ILE A 120 -21.01 48.33 2.00
N GLN A 121 -20.86 48.24 0.68
CA GLN A 121 -21.63 47.32 -0.13
C GLN A 121 -21.34 45.85 0.23
N THR A 122 -20.07 45.46 0.38
CA THR A 122 -19.65 44.13 0.78
C THR A 122 -20.13 43.78 2.19
N ALA A 123 -20.01 44.71 3.16
CA ALA A 123 -20.53 44.51 4.49
C ALA A 123 -22.06 44.33 4.48
N SER A 124 -22.77 45.09 3.66
CA SER A 124 -24.24 44.97 3.51
C SER A 124 -24.64 43.66 2.89
N ALA A 125 -23.93 43.21 1.85
CA ALA A 125 -24.18 41.92 1.18
C ALA A 125 -23.96 40.74 2.10
N ASN A 126 -23.11 40.89 3.12
CA ASN A 126 -22.84 39.88 4.15
C ASN A 126 -23.63 40.13 5.45
N GLU A 127 -24.70 40.89 5.40
CA GLU A 127 -25.60 41.19 6.54
C GLU A 127 -24.91 41.88 7.75
N MET A 128 -23.78 42.57 7.54
CA MET A 128 -22.98 43.26 8.58
C MET A 128 -23.23 44.77 8.62
N LYS A 129 -24.20 45.28 7.86
CA LYS A 129 -24.44 46.72 7.79
C LYS A 129 -24.74 47.36 9.16
N ALA A 130 -25.41 46.66 10.05
CA ALA A 130 -25.76 47.16 11.38
C ALA A 130 -24.53 47.45 12.24
N GLN A 131 -23.39 46.80 12.03
CA GLN A 131 -22.14 46.95 12.73
C GLN A 131 -21.30 48.14 12.23
N VAL A 132 -21.64 48.72 11.08
CA VAL A 132 -20.89 49.80 10.44
C VAL A 132 -21.47 51.14 10.77
N LEU A 133 -20.62 52.08 11.19
CA LEU A 133 -20.91 53.49 11.33
C LEU A 133 -20.10 54.27 10.31
N ASP A 134 -20.77 54.84 9.31
CA ASP A 134 -20.14 55.68 8.29
C ASP A 134 -20.16 57.15 8.74
N VAL A 135 -19.00 57.71 9.03
CA VAL A 135 -18.78 59.11 9.40
C VAL A 135 -17.79 59.78 8.46
N SER A 136 -17.62 59.22 7.25
CA SER A 136 -16.60 59.68 6.30
C SER A 136 -16.91 61.02 5.63
N ASP A 137 -18.15 61.51 5.70
CA ASP A 137 -18.56 62.79 5.19
C ASP A 137 -19.59 63.49 6.10
N GLU A 138 -19.90 64.74 5.83
CA GLU A 138 -20.80 65.56 6.67
C GLU A 138 -22.24 64.95 6.66
N HIS A 139 -22.69 64.38 5.57
CA HIS A 139 -24.05 63.78 5.51
C HIS A 139 -24.10 62.50 6.34
N ALA A 140 -23.05 61.67 6.31
CA ALA A 140 -22.97 60.48 7.13
C ALA A 140 -22.97 60.85 8.63
N ASN A 141 -22.21 61.89 9.03
CA ASN A 141 -22.17 62.37 10.40
C ASN A 141 -23.51 62.98 10.86
N ALA A 142 -24.23 63.66 9.97
CA ALA A 142 -25.58 64.20 10.27
C ALA A 142 -26.65 63.13 10.52
N ALA A 143 -26.46 61.90 10.08
CA ALA A 143 -27.32 60.74 10.31
C ALA A 143 -26.83 59.82 11.45
N LEU A 144 -25.89 60.29 12.27
CA LEU A 144 -25.26 59.49 13.33
C LEU A 144 -26.26 58.93 14.35
N ASP A 145 -27.19 59.78 14.81
CA ASP A 145 -28.29 59.39 15.71
C ASP A 145 -29.12 58.26 15.16
N LYS A 146 -29.48 58.30 13.88
CA LYS A 146 -30.29 57.29 13.21
C LYS A 146 -29.51 55.97 13.07
N GLN A 147 -28.24 56.04 12.72
CA GLN A 147 -27.39 54.86 12.62
C GLN A 147 -27.19 54.15 13.97
N LEU A 148 -27.05 54.92 15.07
CA LEU A 148 -26.92 54.38 16.42
C LEU A 148 -28.22 53.78 16.93
N ILE A 149 -29.33 54.44 16.74
CA ILE A 149 -30.65 53.93 17.15
C ILE A 149 -31.00 52.65 16.36
N ALA A 150 -30.74 52.63 15.08
CA ALA A 150 -30.97 51.41 14.25
C ALA A 150 -30.17 50.19 14.72
N ALA A 151 -28.97 50.40 15.26
CA ALA A 151 -28.15 49.31 15.81
C ALA A 151 -28.80 48.65 17.04
N VAL A 152 -29.44 49.44 17.92
CA VAL A 152 -30.09 48.93 19.15
C VAL A 152 -31.43 48.22 18.84
N GLY A 153 -32.09 48.54 17.73
CA GLY A 153 -33.34 47.93 17.31
C GLY A 153 -33.22 46.58 16.56
N PHE A 154 -32.02 46.14 16.30
CA PHE A 154 -31.81 44.88 15.57
C PHE A 154 -32.11 43.66 16.45
N GLN A 155 -32.91 42.72 15.94
CA GLN A 155 -33.18 41.44 16.63
C GLN A 155 -32.36 40.32 16.04
N PRO A 156 -31.53 39.65 16.86
CA PRO A 156 -30.77 38.49 16.38
C PRO A 156 -31.66 37.32 16.08
N GLY A 157 -31.45 36.68 14.95
CA GLY A 157 -32.11 35.43 14.53
C GLY A 157 -31.38 34.18 15.01
N VAL A 158 -31.61 33.06 14.32
CA VAL A 158 -30.98 31.75 14.58
C VAL A 158 -29.68 31.57 13.83
N ALA A 159 -28.98 32.64 13.50
CA ALA A 159 -27.79 32.62 12.63
C ALA A 159 -26.63 31.81 13.22
N THR A 160 -26.38 31.93 14.53
CA THR A 160 -25.31 31.16 15.20
C THR A 160 -25.60 29.67 15.16
N GLN A 161 -26.85 29.25 15.44
CA GLN A 161 -27.25 27.85 15.36
C GLN A 161 -27.10 27.30 13.93
N ARG A 162 -27.48 28.10 12.91
CA ARG A 162 -27.33 27.70 11.51
C ARG A 162 -25.85 27.57 11.11
N PHE A 163 -25.00 28.48 11.53
CA PHE A 163 -23.55 28.42 11.34
C PHE A 163 -22.96 27.14 11.94
N ASP A 164 -23.26 26.84 13.21
CA ASP A 164 -22.77 25.64 13.89
C ASP A 164 -23.20 24.36 13.19
N GLN A 165 -24.47 24.26 12.76
CA GLN A 165 -24.97 23.10 12.01
C GLN A 165 -24.23 22.90 10.69
N LEU A 166 -23.96 23.98 9.95
CA LEU A 166 -23.25 23.92 8.68
C LEU A 166 -21.76 23.58 8.91
N ALA A 167 -21.16 24.12 9.96
CA ALA A 167 -19.80 23.80 10.34
C ALA A 167 -19.64 22.33 10.73
N ASP A 168 -20.54 21.78 11.53
CA ASP A 168 -20.57 20.36 11.90
C ASP A 168 -20.70 19.47 10.67
N GLU A 169 -21.61 19.80 9.76
CA GLU A 169 -21.80 19.04 8.52
C GLU A 169 -20.54 19.11 7.64
N LEU A 170 -19.96 20.31 7.50
CA LEU A 170 -18.76 20.54 6.70
C LEU A 170 -17.55 19.75 7.25
N VAL A 171 -17.36 19.73 8.56
CA VAL A 171 -16.34 18.89 9.22
C VAL A 171 -16.57 17.43 8.91
N GLY A 172 -17.80 16.96 9.00
CA GLY A 172 -18.16 15.57 8.73
C GLY A 172 -17.85 15.15 7.29
N VAL A 173 -18.28 15.96 6.32
CA VAL A 173 -18.07 15.68 4.88
C VAL A 173 -16.58 15.83 4.52
N ARG A 174 -15.91 16.89 5.00
CA ARG A 174 -14.47 17.12 4.81
C ARG A 174 -13.64 15.95 5.35
N SER A 175 -13.94 15.51 6.57
CA SER A 175 -13.24 14.38 7.21
C SER A 175 -13.42 13.08 6.43
N ARG A 176 -14.59 12.85 5.85
CA ARG A 176 -14.85 11.68 5.01
C ARG A 176 -14.02 11.72 3.73
N LEU A 177 -14.03 12.86 3.02
CA LEU A 177 -13.24 13.03 1.79
C LEU A 177 -11.73 12.99 2.05
N THR A 178 -11.26 13.65 3.11
CA THR A 178 -9.85 13.65 3.49
C THR A 178 -9.36 12.25 3.86
N ARG A 179 -10.18 11.47 4.57
CA ARG A 179 -9.88 10.08 4.90
C ARG A 179 -9.82 9.22 3.65
N TYR A 180 -10.77 9.40 2.73
CA TYR A 180 -10.75 8.71 1.44
C TYR A 180 -9.46 9.03 0.65
N LEU A 181 -9.10 10.31 0.55
CA LEU A 181 -7.87 10.74 -0.12
C LEU A 181 -6.62 10.21 0.61
N GLY A 182 -6.64 10.22 1.93
CA GLY A 182 -5.57 9.65 2.75
C GLY A 182 -5.38 8.16 2.50
N ASP A 183 -6.46 7.39 2.48
CA ASP A 183 -6.42 5.95 2.19
C ASP A 183 -6.03 5.67 0.72
N LEU A 184 -6.48 6.53 -0.22
CA LEU A 184 -6.16 6.38 -1.64
C LEU A 184 -4.68 6.68 -1.95
N HIS A 185 -4.14 7.77 -1.39
CA HIS A 185 -2.78 8.26 -1.67
C HIS A 185 -1.77 7.90 -0.59
N GLY A 186 -2.21 7.52 0.59
CA GLY A 186 -1.35 7.08 1.67
C GLY A 186 -0.60 5.81 1.32
N GLY A 187 0.70 5.76 1.61
CA GLY A 187 1.49 4.55 1.47
C GLY A 187 0.98 3.46 2.41
N ASN A 188 0.80 2.26 1.88
CA ASN A 188 0.50 1.09 2.70
C ASN A 188 1.80 0.55 3.30
N ASP A 189 1.88 0.43 4.62
CA ASP A 189 3.08 0.00 5.33
C ASP A 189 3.58 -1.39 4.89
N LYS A 190 2.66 -2.28 4.50
CA LYS A 190 2.97 -3.64 4.07
C LYS A 190 3.59 -3.68 2.67
N TRP A 191 3.05 -2.88 1.74
CA TRP A 191 3.44 -2.92 0.32
C TRP A 191 4.33 -1.76 -0.09
N ASN A 192 4.45 -0.74 0.74
CA ASN A 192 5.17 0.52 0.47
C ASN A 192 4.71 1.22 -0.83
N VAL A 193 3.44 1.05 -1.17
CA VAL A 193 2.75 1.71 -2.29
C VAL A 193 1.35 2.13 -1.87
N SER A 194 0.79 3.13 -2.55
CA SER A 194 -0.59 3.56 -2.33
C SER A 194 -1.58 2.83 -3.22
N ALA A 195 -2.87 2.88 -2.86
CA ALA A 195 -3.94 2.39 -3.73
C ALA A 195 -3.93 3.12 -5.08
N TYR A 196 -3.68 4.43 -5.07
CA TYR A 196 -3.60 5.24 -6.29
C TYR A 196 -2.45 4.79 -7.21
N GLU A 197 -1.26 4.52 -6.67
CA GLU A 197 -0.14 3.98 -7.44
C GLU A 197 -0.45 2.63 -8.06
N THR A 198 -1.17 1.75 -7.33
CA THR A 198 -1.58 0.47 -7.89
C THR A 198 -2.54 0.64 -9.06
N ILE A 199 -3.52 1.55 -8.95
CA ILE A 199 -4.45 1.88 -10.03
C ILE A 199 -3.70 2.43 -11.26
N GLN A 200 -2.76 3.35 -11.07
CA GLN A 200 -1.96 3.91 -12.16
C GLN A 200 -1.14 2.84 -12.88
N ASN A 201 -0.52 1.91 -12.14
CA ASN A 201 0.26 0.84 -12.74
C ASN A 201 -0.63 -0.16 -13.48
N LEU A 202 -1.78 -0.53 -12.91
CA LEU A 202 -2.77 -1.38 -13.60
C LEU A 202 -3.30 -0.71 -14.88
N ALA A 203 -3.57 0.59 -14.84
CA ALA A 203 -3.97 1.35 -16.03
C ALA A 203 -2.89 1.34 -17.12
N ARG A 204 -1.61 1.50 -16.75
CA ARG A 204 -0.50 1.37 -17.72
C ARG A 204 -0.42 -0.02 -18.32
N ILE A 205 -0.57 -1.05 -17.51
CA ILE A 205 -0.53 -2.45 -17.95
C ILE A 205 -1.68 -2.74 -18.92
N SER A 206 -2.87 -2.21 -18.69
CA SER A 206 -4.05 -2.43 -19.53
C SER A 206 -3.91 -1.92 -20.97
N VAL A 207 -3.02 -0.94 -21.19
CA VAL A 207 -2.78 -0.38 -22.53
C VAL A 207 -1.51 -0.90 -23.19
N LEU A 208 -0.83 -1.88 -22.59
CA LEU A 208 0.36 -2.48 -23.19
C LEU A 208 0.01 -3.22 -24.49
N PRO A 209 0.85 -3.10 -25.54
CA PRO A 209 0.64 -3.80 -26.81
C PRO A 209 0.64 -5.33 -26.67
N THR A 210 1.26 -5.85 -25.60
CA THR A 210 1.34 -7.27 -25.28
C THR A 210 0.06 -7.85 -24.70
N HIS A 211 -0.91 -6.99 -24.33
CA HIS A 211 -2.22 -7.37 -23.79
C HIS A 211 -2.16 -8.43 -22.68
N PRO A 212 -1.52 -8.13 -21.53
CA PRO A 212 -1.49 -9.07 -20.41
C PRO A 212 -2.90 -9.48 -19.98
N ALA A 213 -3.10 -10.75 -19.70
CA ALA A 213 -4.43 -11.32 -19.48
C ALA A 213 -4.49 -12.34 -18.35
N THR A 214 -3.48 -12.47 -17.50
CA THR A 214 -3.51 -13.41 -16.38
C THR A 214 -4.60 -13.04 -15.38
N HIS A 215 -5.30 -14.06 -14.88
CA HIS A 215 -6.25 -13.94 -13.77
C HIS A 215 -5.66 -14.46 -12.45
N VAL A 216 -4.41 -14.89 -12.46
CA VAL A 216 -3.73 -15.41 -11.28
C VAL A 216 -3.56 -14.32 -10.24
N ARG A 217 -3.84 -14.68 -8.98
CA ARG A 217 -3.56 -13.88 -7.79
C ARG A 217 -2.51 -14.60 -6.98
N LEU A 218 -1.45 -13.87 -6.64
CA LEU A 218 -0.42 -14.40 -5.79
C LEU A 218 -0.93 -14.48 -4.35
N ASP A 219 -0.52 -15.48 -3.60
CA ASP A 219 -0.74 -15.43 -2.17
C ASP A 219 0.13 -14.31 -1.54
N GLU A 220 -0.26 -13.88 -0.35
CA GLU A 220 0.38 -12.74 0.33
C GLU A 220 1.88 -12.96 0.54
N SER A 221 2.27 -14.15 0.96
CA SER A 221 3.67 -14.48 1.25
C SER A 221 4.53 -14.44 -0.01
N SER A 222 3.99 -14.96 -1.11
CA SER A 222 4.64 -14.95 -2.42
C SER A 222 4.76 -13.53 -2.98
N ALA A 223 3.70 -12.74 -2.91
CA ALA A 223 3.71 -11.36 -3.36
C ALA A 223 4.71 -10.50 -2.58
N LEU A 224 4.83 -10.69 -1.26
CA LEU A 224 5.82 -10.01 -0.42
C LEU A 224 7.25 -10.46 -0.71
N SER A 225 7.47 -11.77 -0.96
CA SER A 225 8.80 -12.30 -1.23
C SER A 225 9.43 -11.71 -2.49
N ILE A 226 8.62 -11.41 -3.50
CA ILE A 226 9.07 -10.84 -4.76
C ILE A 226 9.02 -9.31 -4.82
N ALA A 227 8.33 -8.65 -3.88
CA ALA A 227 8.10 -7.21 -3.89
C ALA A 227 9.38 -6.38 -3.98
N ASN A 228 10.43 -6.75 -3.24
CA ASN A 228 11.70 -6.03 -3.21
C ASN A 228 12.64 -6.33 -4.41
N GLY A 229 12.24 -7.23 -5.29
CA GLY A 229 13.05 -7.65 -6.43
C GLY A 229 12.22 -8.10 -7.62
N ILE A 230 11.08 -7.48 -7.85
CA ILE A 230 10.14 -7.89 -8.92
C ILE A 230 10.79 -7.94 -10.29
N ASP A 231 11.65 -6.98 -10.63
CA ASP A 231 12.36 -6.97 -11.92
C ASP A 231 13.35 -8.15 -12.04
N THR A 232 13.97 -8.57 -10.94
CA THR A 232 14.82 -9.77 -10.93
C THR A 232 13.99 -11.03 -11.20
N TRP A 233 12.81 -11.14 -10.57
CA TRP A 233 11.91 -12.26 -10.80
C TRP A 233 11.32 -12.26 -12.21
N ILE A 234 10.98 -11.09 -12.73
CA ILE A 234 10.56 -10.93 -14.13
C ILE A 234 11.68 -11.41 -15.07
N GLY A 235 12.94 -10.99 -14.84
CA GLY A 235 14.07 -11.43 -15.63
C GLY A 235 14.27 -12.95 -15.59
N LYS A 236 14.10 -13.59 -14.43
CA LYS A 236 14.13 -15.07 -14.32
C LYS A 236 12.99 -15.73 -15.10
N MET A 237 11.79 -15.18 -15.06
CA MET A 237 10.66 -15.71 -15.81
C MET A 237 10.78 -15.48 -17.31
N GLU A 238 11.31 -14.31 -17.74
CA GLU A 238 11.67 -14.07 -19.13
C GLU A 238 12.73 -15.10 -19.60
N ARG A 239 13.76 -15.34 -18.77
CA ARG A 239 14.79 -16.35 -19.06
C ARG A 239 14.20 -17.76 -19.19
N ALA A 240 13.30 -18.15 -18.31
CA ALA A 240 12.60 -19.43 -18.41
C ALA A 240 11.81 -19.54 -19.74
N GLY A 241 11.18 -18.46 -20.17
CA GLY A 241 10.50 -18.39 -21.47
C GLY A 241 11.46 -18.55 -22.66
N GLU A 242 12.63 -17.90 -22.62
CA GLU A 242 13.69 -18.09 -23.64
C GLU A 242 14.14 -19.54 -23.74
N LEU A 243 14.19 -20.23 -22.61
CA LEU A 243 14.53 -21.66 -22.54
C LEU A 243 13.39 -22.58 -22.94
N GLY A 244 12.22 -22.03 -23.29
CA GLY A 244 11.06 -22.76 -23.76
C GLY A 244 10.09 -23.21 -22.69
N GLU A 245 10.16 -22.69 -21.46
CA GLU A 245 9.30 -23.12 -20.33
C GLU A 245 7.81 -23.02 -20.64
N TYR A 246 7.40 -21.98 -21.36
CA TYR A 246 5.98 -21.73 -21.65
C TYR A 246 5.53 -22.30 -23.00
N THR A 247 6.43 -22.83 -23.82
CA THR A 247 6.13 -23.31 -25.17
C THR A 247 6.31 -24.81 -25.34
N ILE A 248 7.20 -25.44 -24.56
CA ILE A 248 7.49 -26.87 -24.62
C ILE A 248 6.53 -27.61 -23.69
N GLY A 249 5.66 -28.42 -24.27
CA GLY A 249 4.74 -29.30 -23.56
C GLY A 249 5.25 -30.75 -23.48
N PRO A 250 4.43 -31.68 -22.89
CA PRO A 250 4.77 -33.09 -22.74
C PRO A 250 5.10 -33.79 -24.07
N GLU A 251 4.48 -33.37 -25.16
CA GLU A 251 4.69 -33.91 -26.50
C GLU A 251 5.92 -33.31 -27.21
N GLY A 252 6.49 -32.24 -26.65
CA GLY A 252 7.62 -31.53 -27.27
C GLY A 252 8.98 -32.08 -26.95
N THR A 253 9.11 -32.87 -25.88
CA THR A 253 10.37 -33.46 -25.45
C THR A 253 10.14 -34.71 -24.60
N ALA A 254 10.94 -35.74 -24.85
CA ALA A 254 10.94 -36.95 -24.04
C ALA A 254 11.48 -36.74 -22.62
N TRP A 255 12.24 -35.66 -22.40
CA TRP A 255 12.79 -35.23 -21.10
C TRP A 255 11.87 -34.27 -20.33
N TYR A 256 10.62 -34.09 -20.79
CA TYR A 256 9.71 -33.14 -20.17
C TYR A 256 9.58 -33.35 -18.65
N LYS A 257 9.88 -32.34 -17.86
CA LYS A 257 9.85 -32.41 -16.40
C LYS A 257 10.84 -33.39 -15.74
N ALA A 258 11.83 -33.90 -16.47
CA ALA A 258 12.87 -34.71 -15.84
C ALA A 258 13.65 -33.90 -14.80
N SER A 259 13.96 -34.51 -13.66
CA SER A 259 14.64 -33.85 -12.54
C SER A 259 16.16 -33.78 -12.74
N ILE A 260 16.58 -32.81 -13.55
CA ILE A 260 18.01 -32.59 -13.89
C ILE A 260 18.31 -31.10 -13.64
N THR A 261 19.18 -30.83 -12.67
CA THR A 261 19.51 -29.47 -12.24
C THR A 261 20.93 -29.04 -12.57
N THR A 262 21.77 -29.97 -13.03
CA THR A 262 23.14 -29.66 -13.41
C THR A 262 23.47 -30.28 -14.77
N GLU A 263 24.43 -29.64 -15.46
CA GLU A 263 24.96 -30.14 -16.73
C GLU A 263 25.61 -31.53 -16.59
N GLU A 264 26.29 -31.80 -15.48
CA GLU A 264 26.85 -33.10 -15.16
C GLU A 264 25.78 -34.18 -15.01
N GLN A 265 24.66 -33.88 -14.36
CA GLN A 265 23.52 -34.79 -14.26
C GLN A 265 22.92 -35.07 -15.64
N ALA A 266 22.83 -34.07 -16.51
CA ALA A 266 22.34 -34.23 -17.88
C ALA A 266 23.24 -35.16 -18.69
N VAL A 267 24.56 -34.96 -18.64
CA VAL A 267 25.52 -35.83 -19.31
C VAL A 267 25.42 -37.27 -18.78
N THR A 268 25.38 -37.42 -17.45
CA THR A 268 25.29 -38.73 -16.80
C THR A 268 24.00 -39.45 -17.17
N ALA A 269 22.85 -38.74 -17.15
CA ALA A 269 21.58 -39.35 -17.56
C ALA A 269 21.58 -39.79 -19.02
N TYR A 270 22.11 -38.96 -19.90
CA TYR A 270 22.23 -39.32 -21.32
C TYR A 270 23.14 -40.52 -21.54
N GLN A 271 24.29 -40.60 -20.88
CA GLN A 271 25.19 -41.74 -20.94
C GLN A 271 24.52 -43.03 -20.44
N ARG A 272 23.73 -42.96 -19.37
CA ARG A 272 22.95 -44.09 -18.88
C ARG A 272 21.92 -44.59 -19.91
N VAL A 273 21.24 -43.66 -20.57
CA VAL A 273 20.31 -44.00 -21.66
C VAL A 273 21.03 -44.72 -22.79
N ASP A 274 22.20 -44.19 -23.19
CA ASP A 274 23.02 -44.79 -24.25
C ASP A 274 23.50 -46.20 -23.87
N ASP A 275 24.09 -46.35 -22.67
CA ASP A 275 24.55 -47.65 -22.16
C ASP A 275 23.40 -48.65 -22.02
N LEU A 276 22.26 -48.24 -21.50
CA LEU A 276 21.08 -49.12 -21.40
C LEU A 276 20.64 -49.60 -22.76
N LEU A 277 20.53 -48.73 -23.75
CA LEU A 277 19.99 -49.01 -25.05
C LEU A 277 20.96 -49.82 -25.92
N ARG A 278 22.24 -49.47 -25.89
CA ARG A 278 23.25 -50.07 -26.81
C ARG A 278 24.03 -51.19 -26.22
N ARG A 279 24.09 -51.32 -24.91
CA ARG A 279 24.89 -52.33 -24.23
C ARG A 279 24.07 -53.27 -23.36
N PHE A 280 23.35 -52.80 -22.36
CA PHE A 280 22.75 -53.66 -21.38
C PHE A 280 21.48 -54.36 -21.88
N LEU A 281 20.58 -53.71 -22.60
CA LEU A 281 19.38 -54.32 -23.14
C LEU A 281 19.69 -55.39 -24.21
N PRO A 282 20.57 -55.16 -25.19
CA PRO A 282 20.97 -56.19 -26.14
C PRO A 282 21.60 -57.41 -25.47
N ALA A 283 22.51 -57.17 -24.50
CA ALA A 283 23.13 -58.25 -23.74
C ALA A 283 22.09 -59.03 -22.93
N THR A 284 21.18 -58.35 -22.29
CA THR A 284 20.07 -58.99 -21.54
C THR A 284 19.18 -59.82 -22.43
N ARG A 285 18.81 -59.33 -23.61
CA ARG A 285 18.02 -60.10 -24.58
C ARG A 285 18.69 -61.43 -25.00
N GLU A 286 19.98 -61.36 -25.25
CA GLU A 286 20.75 -62.55 -25.59
C GLU A 286 20.84 -63.56 -24.42
N GLN A 287 21.02 -63.03 -23.20
CA GLN A 287 21.05 -63.84 -21.98
C GLN A 287 19.71 -64.44 -21.64
N VAL A 288 18.60 -63.68 -21.82
CA VAL A 288 17.23 -64.17 -21.68
C VAL A 288 16.95 -65.31 -22.68
N ALA A 289 17.30 -65.07 -23.94
CA ALA A 289 17.08 -66.16 -24.98
C ALA A 289 17.84 -67.42 -24.64
N ARG A 290 19.09 -67.34 -24.20
CA ARG A 290 19.86 -68.52 -23.75
C ARG A 290 19.25 -69.17 -22.53
N THR A 291 18.81 -68.43 -21.55
CA THR A 291 18.22 -68.96 -20.32
C THR A 291 16.88 -69.64 -20.61
N VAL A 292 16.03 -69.05 -21.43
CA VAL A 292 14.79 -69.66 -21.89
C VAL A 292 15.08 -71.00 -22.57
N GLN A 293 16.05 -71.04 -23.47
CA GLN A 293 16.40 -72.23 -24.20
C GLN A 293 17.03 -73.29 -23.31
N THR A 294 17.89 -72.91 -22.36
CA THR A 294 18.70 -73.89 -21.59
C THR A 294 17.96 -74.34 -20.32
N CYS A 295 17.28 -73.42 -19.63
CA CYS A 295 16.70 -73.64 -18.31
C CYS A 295 15.18 -73.91 -18.37
N GLY A 296 14.55 -73.68 -19.53
CA GLY A 296 13.09 -73.85 -19.68
C GLY A 296 12.27 -72.77 -18.97
N PHE A 297 12.85 -71.66 -18.61
CA PHE A 297 12.13 -70.55 -18.01
C PHE A 297 11.27 -69.79 -19.02
N PRO A 298 10.12 -69.22 -18.61
CA PRO A 298 9.32 -68.41 -19.51
C PRO A 298 10.07 -67.17 -19.91
N VAL A 299 9.73 -66.53 -21.04
CA VAL A 299 10.29 -65.19 -21.43
C VAL A 299 9.81 -64.18 -20.44
N PRO A 300 10.69 -63.49 -19.75
CA PRO A 300 10.31 -62.43 -18.80
C PRO A 300 9.78 -61.23 -19.58
N PRO A 301 8.60 -60.69 -19.24
CA PRO A 301 8.05 -59.52 -19.92
C PRO A 301 8.73 -58.23 -19.49
N THR A 302 9.29 -58.16 -18.26
CA THR A 302 9.86 -56.97 -17.64
C THR A 302 11.23 -57.25 -17.03
N THR A 303 12.01 -56.21 -16.79
CA THR A 303 13.31 -56.30 -16.08
C THR A 303 13.14 -56.88 -14.68
N ARG A 304 12.07 -56.50 -13.96
CA ARG A 304 11.78 -57.02 -12.62
C ARG A 304 11.53 -58.53 -12.64
N GLU A 305 10.83 -59.02 -13.66
CA GLU A 305 10.59 -60.46 -13.78
C GLU A 305 11.90 -61.20 -14.16
N TRP A 306 12.75 -60.59 -15.00
CA TRP A 306 14.08 -61.08 -15.26
C TRP A 306 14.96 -61.15 -14.01
N GLU A 307 14.94 -60.09 -13.19
CA GLU A 307 15.66 -60.07 -11.90
C GLU A 307 15.22 -61.21 -10.98
N ARG A 308 13.91 -61.51 -10.91
CA ARG A 308 13.40 -62.66 -10.16
C ARG A 308 13.94 -63.97 -10.68
N GLN A 309 13.97 -64.18 -12.01
CA GLN A 309 14.54 -65.35 -12.63
C GLN A 309 16.03 -65.49 -12.34
N VAL A 310 16.80 -64.45 -12.50
CA VAL A 310 18.26 -64.46 -12.19
C VAL A 310 18.50 -64.72 -10.70
N THR A 311 17.68 -64.18 -9.82
CA THR A 311 17.78 -64.45 -8.36
C THR A 311 17.55 -65.94 -8.06
N VAL A 312 16.58 -66.55 -8.70
CA VAL A 312 16.34 -68.00 -8.57
C VAL A 312 17.54 -68.80 -9.10
N LEU A 313 18.08 -68.44 -10.25
CA LEU A 313 19.28 -69.10 -10.80
C LEU A 313 20.51 -68.96 -9.89
N LYS A 314 20.72 -67.76 -9.29
CA LYS A 314 21.78 -67.49 -8.33
C LYS A 314 21.67 -68.35 -7.07
N ASN A 315 20.45 -68.50 -6.58
CA ASN A 315 20.14 -69.33 -5.40
C ASN A 315 20.25 -70.84 -5.71
N LEU A 316 19.77 -71.23 -6.87
CA LEU A 316 19.94 -72.65 -7.35
C LEU A 316 21.40 -72.99 -7.47
N ARG A 317 22.25 -72.11 -7.98
CA ARG A 317 23.71 -72.36 -8.05
C ARG A 317 24.27 -72.67 -6.66
N ARG A 318 23.93 -71.92 -5.65
CA ARG A 318 24.37 -72.18 -4.28
C ARG A 318 23.97 -73.52 -3.77
N VAL A 319 22.76 -74.04 -4.15
CA VAL A 319 22.31 -75.37 -3.80
C VAL A 319 23.06 -76.40 -4.58
N LEU A 320 23.27 -76.26 -5.90
CA LEU A 320 23.96 -77.15 -6.78
C LEU A 320 25.47 -77.18 -6.54
N ASP A 321 26.05 -76.20 -5.87
CA ASP A 321 27.42 -76.23 -5.39
C ASP A 321 27.61 -77.22 -4.22
N VAL A 322 26.54 -77.50 -3.48
CA VAL A 322 26.52 -78.38 -2.31
C VAL A 322 25.92 -79.74 -2.61
N PHE A 323 24.86 -79.77 -3.34
CA PHE A 323 24.12 -81.02 -3.69
C PHE A 323 24.21 -81.40 -5.18
N GLN A 324 24.07 -82.63 -5.47
CA GLN A 324 23.86 -83.15 -6.86
C GLN A 324 22.50 -82.76 -7.35
N PRO A 325 22.28 -82.47 -8.65
CA PRO A 325 21.01 -82.07 -9.21
C PRO A 325 19.84 -82.97 -8.92
N GLU A 326 20.10 -84.25 -8.80
CA GLU A 326 19.12 -85.32 -8.53
C GLU A 326 18.38 -85.11 -7.19
N ILE A 327 18.85 -84.26 -6.33
CA ILE A 327 18.19 -83.88 -5.06
C ILE A 327 16.77 -83.32 -5.29
N PHE A 328 16.59 -82.64 -6.41
CA PHE A 328 15.30 -82.00 -6.73
C PHE A 328 14.24 -83.04 -7.24
N GLU A 329 14.64 -84.28 -7.57
CA GLU A 329 13.74 -85.35 -7.94
C GLU A 329 13.43 -86.30 -6.77
N ARG A 330 14.00 -86.04 -5.59
CA ARG A 330 13.81 -86.83 -4.37
C ARG A 330 12.74 -86.23 -3.45
N ASP A 331 12.32 -87.13 -2.55
CA ASP A 331 11.39 -86.67 -1.51
C ASP A 331 12.12 -85.84 -0.42
N ILE A 332 12.29 -84.56 -0.70
CA ILE A 332 12.98 -83.62 0.18
C ILE A 332 12.20 -83.47 1.52
N SER A 333 10.89 -83.56 1.46
CA SER A 333 10.04 -83.42 2.69
C SER A 333 10.37 -84.49 3.70
N SER A 334 10.50 -85.76 3.23
CA SER A 334 10.89 -86.90 4.09
C SER A 334 12.34 -86.75 4.57
N MET A 335 13.24 -86.20 3.78
CA MET A 335 14.62 -85.93 4.20
C MET A 335 14.72 -84.84 5.26
N ILE A 336 13.92 -83.82 5.14
CA ILE A 336 13.82 -82.72 6.15
C ILE A 336 13.28 -83.29 7.45
N GLU A 337 12.22 -84.11 7.37
CA GLU A 337 11.64 -84.76 8.57
C GLU A 337 12.65 -85.66 9.25
N ALA A 338 13.41 -86.42 8.47
CA ALA A 338 14.43 -87.36 8.94
C ALA A 338 15.59 -86.65 9.66
N THR A 339 15.95 -85.45 9.19
CA THR A 339 17.11 -84.64 9.72
C THR A 339 16.71 -83.69 10.84
N LYS A 340 15.47 -83.60 11.27
CA LYS A 340 15.01 -82.78 12.37
C LYS A 340 15.88 -83.00 13.60
N PRO A 341 16.32 -81.93 14.32
CA PRO A 341 17.01 -82.07 15.59
C PRO A 341 16.19 -82.77 16.65
N LYS A 342 16.89 -83.45 17.58
CA LYS A 342 16.21 -84.30 18.64
C LYS A 342 15.26 -83.48 19.49
N SER A 343 15.52 -82.22 19.70
CA SER A 343 14.69 -81.27 20.45
C SER A 343 13.34 -81.03 19.74
N GLN A 344 13.36 -80.79 18.41
CA GLN A 344 12.14 -80.53 17.63
C GLN A 344 11.31 -81.79 17.45
N ARG A 345 11.93 -82.99 17.25
CA ARG A 345 11.23 -84.22 17.17
C ARG A 345 10.51 -84.62 18.46
N LYS A 346 11.03 -84.26 19.60
CA LYS A 346 10.36 -84.44 20.89
C LYS A 346 9.16 -83.49 21.08
N ALA A 347 9.23 -82.29 20.56
CA ALA A 347 8.18 -81.26 20.67
C ALA A 347 7.01 -81.50 19.67
N GLU A 348 7.33 -81.84 18.46
CA GLU A 348 6.35 -81.93 17.34
C GLU A 348 5.86 -83.40 17.10
N GLY A 349 6.50 -84.41 17.70
CA GLY A 349 6.28 -85.81 17.34
C GLY A 349 6.91 -86.15 16.03
N THR A 350 7.05 -87.49 15.71
CA THR A 350 7.52 -87.95 14.40
C THR A 350 6.79 -89.26 14.05
N SER A 351 6.28 -89.31 12.81
CA SER A 351 5.67 -90.49 12.29
C SER A 351 6.68 -91.48 11.64
N MET A 352 7.96 -91.03 11.54
CA MET A 352 9.00 -91.79 10.82
C MET A 352 9.74 -92.75 11.73
N GLY A 353 9.83 -94.03 11.29
CA GLY A 353 10.58 -95.09 11.98
C GLY A 353 12.12 -94.88 11.98
N PHE A 354 12.82 -95.50 12.92
CA PHE A 354 14.27 -95.40 13.07
C PHE A 354 15.04 -95.79 11.79
N TRP A 355 14.66 -96.88 11.14
CA TRP A 355 15.31 -97.36 9.95
C TRP A 355 15.01 -96.54 8.72
N GLU A 356 13.80 -96.06 8.59
CA GLU A 356 13.37 -95.17 7.55
C GLU A 356 14.09 -93.87 7.61
N ARG A 357 14.18 -93.32 8.82
CA ARG A 357 14.95 -92.04 9.10
C ARG A 357 16.41 -92.19 8.72
N ARG A 358 17.03 -93.32 9.10
CA ARG A 358 18.47 -93.56 8.78
C ARG A 358 18.69 -93.69 7.29
N ARG A 359 17.75 -94.29 6.54
CA ARG A 359 17.79 -94.34 5.11
C ARG A 359 17.74 -93.00 4.45
N HIS A 360 16.79 -92.11 4.86
CA HIS A 360 16.68 -90.77 4.26
C HIS A 360 17.85 -89.89 4.62
N ILE A 361 18.43 -89.98 5.81
CA ILE A 361 19.66 -89.32 6.18
C ILE A 361 20.82 -89.74 5.31
N LYS A 362 20.93 -91.05 5.07
CA LYS A 362 21.97 -91.60 4.20
C LYS A 362 21.80 -91.06 2.77
N GLU A 363 20.60 -91.17 2.24
CA GLU A 363 20.26 -90.72 0.91
C GLU A 363 20.58 -89.23 0.74
N ALA A 364 20.23 -88.37 1.73
CA ALA A 364 20.59 -86.95 1.70
C ALA A 364 22.10 -86.72 1.67
N LYS A 365 22.84 -87.54 2.43
CA LYS A 365 24.32 -87.47 2.46
C LYS A 365 24.97 -87.96 1.17
N ASP A 366 24.42 -88.99 0.59
CA ASP A 366 24.93 -89.53 -0.72
C ASP A 366 24.71 -88.56 -1.87
N LEU A 367 23.78 -87.61 -1.74
CA LEU A 367 23.48 -86.56 -2.72
C LEU A 367 24.34 -85.34 -2.53
N LEU A 368 25.21 -85.27 -1.50
CA LEU A 368 26.20 -84.19 -1.35
C LEU A 368 27.29 -84.38 -2.42
N ARG A 369 27.77 -83.26 -2.92
CA ARG A 369 28.96 -83.21 -3.79
C ARG A 369 30.22 -83.62 -3.05
N VAL A 370 31.14 -84.30 -3.75
CA VAL A 370 32.42 -84.65 -3.17
C VAL A 370 33.15 -83.40 -2.68
N GLY A 371 33.52 -83.36 -1.36
CA GLY A 371 34.19 -82.23 -0.75
C GLY A 371 33.30 -81.15 -0.19
N ALA A 372 31.99 -81.25 -0.39
CA ALA A 372 31.05 -80.31 0.21
C ALA A 372 30.99 -80.52 1.74
N GLN A 373 31.25 -79.52 2.50
CA GLN A 373 31.08 -79.46 3.97
C GLN A 373 29.77 -78.77 4.33
N VAL A 374 28.90 -79.49 5.04
CA VAL A 374 27.61 -79.02 5.49
C VAL A 374 27.55 -79.18 6.99
N GLU A 375 27.55 -78.05 7.73
CA GLU A 375 27.47 -78.04 9.19
C GLU A 375 26.11 -78.51 9.68
N ASP A 376 25.01 -78.05 9.07
CA ASP A 376 23.66 -78.42 9.36
C ASP A 376 22.91 -78.92 8.13
N LEU A 377 22.78 -80.27 8.01
CA LEU A 377 22.11 -80.88 6.88
C LEU A 377 20.60 -80.55 6.87
N HIS A 378 20.00 -80.36 8.05
CA HIS A 378 18.58 -80.06 8.11
C HIS A 378 18.27 -78.69 7.50
N GLU A 379 19.01 -77.69 7.92
CA GLU A 379 18.88 -76.34 7.36
C GLU A 379 19.24 -76.27 5.86
N ALA A 380 20.25 -77.00 5.45
CA ALA A 380 20.64 -77.12 4.05
C ALA A 380 19.51 -77.71 3.17
N LEU A 381 18.81 -78.78 3.66
CA LEU A 381 17.68 -79.32 2.98
C LEU A 381 16.46 -78.38 2.93
N LYS A 382 16.22 -77.62 3.94
CA LYS A 382 15.18 -76.59 3.90
C LYS A 382 15.45 -75.55 2.80
N VAL A 383 16.70 -75.14 2.66
CA VAL A 383 17.10 -74.25 1.54
C VAL A 383 16.83 -74.91 0.19
N VAL A 384 17.17 -76.22 0.03
CA VAL A 384 16.85 -76.93 -1.20
C VAL A 384 15.33 -76.95 -1.48
N ALA A 385 14.52 -77.26 -0.49
CA ALA A 385 13.04 -77.27 -0.65
C ALA A 385 12.53 -75.88 -1.06
N LYS A 386 12.98 -74.81 -0.39
CA LYS A 386 12.59 -73.42 -0.70
C LYS A 386 13.00 -73.05 -2.14
N GLN A 387 14.22 -73.35 -2.54
CA GLN A 387 14.67 -73.03 -3.89
C GLN A 387 13.99 -73.88 -4.95
N GLY A 388 13.67 -75.15 -4.65
CA GLY A 388 12.86 -76.01 -5.51
C GLY A 388 11.45 -75.44 -5.75
N GLU A 389 10.79 -74.97 -4.70
CA GLU A 389 9.48 -74.34 -4.83
C GLU A 389 9.55 -73.07 -5.68
N GLN A 390 10.56 -72.22 -5.49
CA GLN A 390 10.75 -71.04 -6.29
C GLN A 390 11.04 -71.34 -7.75
N TRP A 391 11.85 -72.33 -8.00
CA TRP A 391 12.15 -72.81 -9.37
C TRP A 391 10.92 -73.38 -10.08
N HIS A 392 10.09 -74.19 -9.36
CA HIS A 392 8.85 -74.76 -9.93
C HIS A 392 7.81 -73.71 -10.30
N GLN A 393 7.90 -72.45 -9.76
CA GLN A 393 7.05 -71.37 -10.25
C GLN A 393 7.35 -71.04 -11.73
N PHE A 394 8.58 -71.25 -12.19
CA PHE A 394 8.98 -70.97 -13.57
C PHE A 394 9.00 -72.19 -14.41
N VAL A 395 9.28 -73.40 -13.85
CA VAL A 395 9.34 -74.69 -14.55
C VAL A 395 8.45 -75.71 -13.80
N PRO A 396 7.13 -75.71 -14.05
CA PRO A 396 6.19 -76.58 -13.32
C PRO A 396 6.34 -78.03 -13.53
N HIS A 397 6.93 -78.47 -14.64
CA HIS A 397 6.97 -79.86 -15.13
C HIS A 397 8.34 -80.48 -15.04
N GLY A 398 8.60 -81.16 -13.95
CA GLY A 398 9.60 -82.19 -13.76
C GLY A 398 11.06 -81.93 -14.11
N GLY A 399 11.94 -82.84 -13.68
CA GLY A 399 13.35 -82.78 -13.91
C GLY A 399 14.13 -82.03 -12.78
N TRP A 400 15.34 -81.71 -13.04
CA TRP A 400 16.18 -80.94 -12.14
C TRP A 400 16.61 -79.61 -12.78
N PRO A 401 16.97 -78.58 -11.98
CA PRO A 401 17.40 -77.30 -12.51
C PRO A 401 18.70 -77.45 -13.30
N VAL A 402 18.70 -76.84 -14.50
CA VAL A 402 19.88 -76.66 -15.33
C VAL A 402 20.29 -75.17 -15.25
N LEU A 403 21.57 -74.90 -14.96
CA LEU A 403 22.08 -73.54 -14.93
C LEU A 403 22.59 -73.14 -16.32
N PRO A 404 22.41 -71.88 -16.72
CA PRO A 404 22.95 -71.40 -17.97
C PRO A 404 24.47 -71.25 -17.84
N SER A 405 25.19 -71.41 -18.99
CA SER A 405 26.59 -71.08 -19.03
C SER A 405 26.86 -69.59 -18.73
N LYS A 406 27.97 -69.30 -18.10
CA LYS A 406 28.35 -67.92 -17.77
C LYS A 406 27.35 -67.19 -16.87
N LEU A 407 26.79 -67.89 -15.87
CA LEU A 407 25.82 -67.31 -14.93
C LEU A 407 26.38 -66.07 -14.21
N ASP A 408 27.71 -66.01 -13.91
CA ASP A 408 28.30 -64.83 -13.31
C ASP A 408 28.23 -63.59 -14.19
N GLU A 409 28.36 -63.77 -15.50
CA GLU A 409 28.22 -62.71 -16.49
C GLU A 409 26.72 -62.22 -16.54
N ILE A 410 25.80 -63.16 -16.47
CA ILE A 410 24.37 -62.87 -16.41
C ILE A 410 24.03 -62.06 -15.15
N ILE A 411 24.53 -62.51 -14.00
CA ILE A 411 24.33 -61.80 -12.71
C ILE A 411 24.86 -60.38 -12.76
N SER A 412 26.13 -60.21 -13.23
CA SER A 412 26.73 -58.87 -13.27
C SER A 412 26.05 -57.95 -14.28
N THR A 413 25.61 -58.47 -15.42
CA THR A 413 24.85 -57.67 -16.42
C THR A 413 23.50 -57.27 -15.87
N GLN A 414 22.83 -58.18 -15.20
CA GLN A 414 21.49 -57.89 -14.59
C GLN A 414 21.62 -56.85 -13.45
N GLU A 415 22.64 -56.98 -12.59
CA GLU A 415 22.88 -56.01 -11.52
C GLU A 415 23.20 -54.62 -12.10
N ALA A 416 23.99 -54.53 -13.15
CA ALA A 416 24.29 -53.28 -13.85
C ALA A 416 23.05 -52.71 -14.57
N LEU A 417 22.25 -53.54 -15.19
CA LEU A 417 20.98 -53.13 -15.82
C LEU A 417 20.05 -52.47 -14.79
N VAL A 418 19.78 -53.17 -13.69
CA VAL A 418 18.91 -52.64 -12.61
C VAL A 418 19.45 -51.38 -12.00
N SER A 419 20.76 -51.32 -11.69
CA SER A 419 21.41 -50.13 -11.11
C SER A 419 21.25 -48.93 -12.03
N ASN A 420 21.46 -49.06 -13.33
CA ASN A 420 21.31 -47.98 -14.29
C ASN A 420 19.83 -47.60 -14.49
N MET A 421 18.92 -48.54 -14.51
CA MET A 421 17.47 -48.26 -14.57
C MET A 421 16.98 -47.53 -13.33
N THR A 422 17.34 -47.96 -12.13
CA THR A 422 16.96 -47.32 -10.87
C THR A 422 17.49 -45.87 -10.81
N ALA A 423 18.73 -45.67 -11.20
CA ALA A 423 19.32 -44.34 -11.22
C ALA A 423 18.68 -43.41 -12.25
N LEU A 424 18.29 -43.93 -13.40
CA LEU A 424 17.58 -43.19 -14.44
C LEU A 424 16.12 -42.92 -14.03
N ASP A 425 15.45 -43.86 -13.36
CA ASP A 425 14.09 -43.73 -12.84
C ASP A 425 13.99 -42.60 -11.84
N THR A 426 15.02 -42.35 -11.02
CA THR A 426 15.07 -41.22 -10.10
C THR A 426 14.94 -39.88 -10.85
N VAL A 427 15.61 -39.78 -12.00
CA VAL A 427 15.56 -38.59 -12.86
C VAL A 427 14.21 -38.47 -13.60
N LEU A 428 13.68 -39.59 -14.06
CA LEU A 428 12.45 -39.67 -14.89
C LEU A 428 11.16 -39.71 -14.06
N SER A 429 11.23 -39.90 -12.75
CA SER A 429 10.06 -40.03 -11.86
C SER A 429 9.10 -38.86 -11.93
N THR A 430 9.59 -37.68 -12.20
CA THR A 430 8.82 -36.41 -12.32
C THR A 430 8.26 -36.20 -13.73
N THR A 431 8.63 -37.00 -14.70
CA THR A 431 8.06 -36.91 -16.05
C THR A 431 6.62 -37.44 -16.09
N PRO A 432 5.78 -37.06 -17.06
CA PRO A 432 4.41 -37.57 -17.18
C PRO A 432 4.34 -39.11 -17.28
N ALA A 433 5.32 -39.73 -17.89
CA ALA A 433 5.38 -41.23 -18.00
C ALA A 433 5.90 -41.88 -16.69
N GLY A 434 6.40 -41.10 -15.75
CA GLY A 434 7.01 -41.57 -14.50
C GLY A 434 8.33 -42.27 -14.69
N GLY A 435 8.87 -42.91 -13.64
CA GLY A 435 9.99 -43.84 -13.71
C GLY A 435 9.56 -45.18 -14.34
N ASN A 436 9.45 -46.22 -13.54
CA ASN A 436 8.87 -47.52 -13.90
C ASN A 436 9.59 -48.32 -15.02
N LEU A 437 10.87 -48.04 -15.27
CA LEU A 437 11.63 -48.78 -16.30
C LEU A 437 11.72 -50.26 -15.99
N GLU A 438 11.83 -50.64 -14.74
CA GLU A 438 11.96 -52.03 -14.32
C GLU A 438 10.65 -52.84 -14.48
N THR A 439 9.51 -52.17 -14.40
CA THR A 439 8.18 -52.79 -14.43
C THR A 439 7.48 -52.68 -15.78
N ALA A 440 8.01 -51.87 -16.68
CA ALA A 440 7.50 -51.72 -18.03
C ALA A 440 7.99 -52.87 -18.94
N ASP A 441 7.22 -53.20 -19.96
CA ASP A 441 7.60 -54.20 -20.98
C ASP A 441 8.90 -53.76 -21.67
N PHE A 442 9.78 -54.71 -21.97
CA PHE A 442 11.08 -54.40 -22.61
C PHE A 442 10.94 -53.61 -23.91
N GLU A 443 9.92 -53.84 -24.71
CA GLU A 443 9.68 -53.07 -25.94
C GLU A 443 9.33 -51.61 -25.64
N LYS A 444 8.53 -51.38 -24.62
CA LYS A 444 8.16 -50.02 -24.19
C LYS A 444 9.36 -49.27 -23.61
N VAL A 445 10.19 -49.99 -22.81
CA VAL A 445 11.44 -49.41 -22.26
C VAL A 445 12.39 -49.03 -23.39
N GLU A 446 12.60 -49.91 -24.36
CA GLU A 446 13.46 -49.64 -25.51
C GLU A 446 12.98 -48.42 -26.33
N ALA A 447 11.67 -48.37 -26.64
CA ALA A 447 11.07 -47.24 -27.35
C ALA A 447 11.26 -45.92 -26.59
N ARG A 448 11.10 -45.94 -25.27
CA ARG A 448 11.29 -44.79 -24.42
C ARG A 448 12.76 -44.35 -24.37
N LEU A 449 13.68 -45.26 -24.15
CA LEU A 449 15.12 -44.96 -24.13
C LEU A 449 15.58 -44.43 -25.49
N LYS A 450 15.05 -44.94 -26.61
CA LYS A 450 15.33 -44.39 -27.92
C LYS A 450 14.85 -42.95 -28.07
N ALA A 451 13.62 -42.66 -27.64
CA ALA A 451 13.07 -41.30 -27.67
C ALA A 451 13.93 -40.33 -26.85
N LEU A 452 14.39 -40.74 -25.65
CA LEU A 452 15.30 -39.99 -24.82
C LEU A 452 16.67 -39.76 -25.47
N LEU A 453 17.21 -40.80 -26.13
CA LEU A 453 18.49 -40.71 -26.82
C LEU A 453 18.44 -39.78 -28.03
N ASP A 454 17.37 -39.84 -28.79
CA ASP A 454 17.16 -39.01 -29.99
C ASP A 454 16.95 -37.50 -29.63
N ASP A 455 16.51 -37.21 -28.42
CA ASP A 455 16.20 -35.87 -27.96
C ASP A 455 17.30 -35.26 -27.06
N ARG A 456 18.55 -35.35 -27.48
CA ARG A 456 19.69 -34.84 -26.74
C ARG A 456 19.62 -33.32 -26.53
N LYS A 457 19.13 -32.58 -27.54
CA LYS A 457 19.09 -31.09 -27.50
C LYS A 457 18.27 -30.54 -26.34
N ALA A 458 17.26 -31.25 -25.90
CA ALA A 458 16.45 -30.87 -24.77
C ALA A 458 17.28 -30.73 -23.48
N LEU A 459 18.34 -31.53 -23.35
CA LEU A 459 19.24 -31.49 -22.17
C LEU A 459 20.12 -30.25 -22.11
N ASP A 460 20.29 -29.50 -23.20
CA ASP A 460 21.08 -28.26 -23.21
C ASP A 460 20.43 -27.14 -22.37
N THR A 461 19.08 -27.14 -22.30
CA THR A 461 18.32 -26.10 -21.58
C THR A 461 17.64 -26.60 -20.30
N LEU A 462 17.46 -27.92 -20.18
CA LEU A 462 16.71 -28.54 -19.09
C LEU A 462 17.27 -28.25 -17.69
N PRO A 463 18.60 -28.29 -17.43
CA PRO A 463 19.13 -28.03 -16.10
C PRO A 463 18.79 -26.63 -15.58
N GLU A 464 18.97 -25.61 -16.42
CA GLU A 464 18.64 -24.22 -16.05
C GLU A 464 17.13 -24.06 -15.84
N ARG A 465 16.29 -24.67 -16.68
CA ARG A 465 14.84 -24.67 -16.52
C ARG A 465 14.42 -25.29 -15.19
N CYS A 466 14.96 -26.47 -14.85
CA CYS A 466 14.66 -27.14 -13.59
C CYS A 466 15.05 -26.30 -12.36
N LEU A 467 16.18 -25.60 -12.40
CA LEU A 467 16.59 -24.69 -11.33
C LEU A 467 15.62 -23.51 -11.18
N LEU A 468 15.25 -22.89 -12.31
CA LEU A 468 14.27 -21.80 -12.31
C LEU A 468 12.90 -22.25 -11.79
N GLU A 469 12.43 -23.43 -12.21
CA GLU A 469 11.19 -24.01 -11.69
C GLU A 469 11.22 -24.22 -10.16
N GLN A 470 12.35 -24.69 -9.62
CA GLN A 470 12.52 -24.85 -8.17
C GLN A 470 12.52 -23.51 -7.45
N GLU A 471 13.16 -22.49 -8.03
CA GLU A 471 13.12 -21.13 -7.48
C GLU A 471 11.70 -20.54 -7.50
N PHE A 472 10.97 -20.73 -8.61
CA PHE A 472 9.57 -20.30 -8.71
C PHE A 472 8.68 -21.02 -7.70
N ALA A 473 8.88 -22.32 -7.52
CA ALA A 473 8.17 -23.11 -6.52
C ALA A 473 8.44 -22.60 -5.10
N SER A 474 9.69 -22.29 -4.79
CA SER A 474 10.10 -21.78 -3.48
C SER A 474 9.52 -20.38 -3.20
N ALA A 475 9.32 -19.59 -4.25
CA ALA A 475 8.72 -18.27 -4.17
C ALA A 475 7.18 -18.29 -4.25
N GLY A 476 6.55 -19.46 -4.39
CA GLY A 476 5.08 -19.60 -4.51
C GLY A 476 4.52 -19.14 -5.86
N LEU A 477 5.32 -19.16 -6.92
CA LEU A 477 4.93 -18.69 -8.27
C LEU A 477 4.42 -19.79 -9.19
N ASN A 478 4.20 -21.01 -8.68
CA ASN A 478 3.82 -22.18 -9.49
C ASN A 478 2.55 -21.96 -10.30
N GLU A 479 1.53 -21.35 -9.68
CA GLU A 479 0.25 -21.11 -10.34
C GLU A 479 0.40 -20.12 -11.50
N LEU A 480 1.21 -19.08 -11.33
CA LEU A 480 1.51 -18.12 -12.39
C LEU A 480 2.28 -18.79 -13.53
N VAL A 481 3.31 -19.57 -13.23
CA VAL A 481 4.08 -20.33 -14.23
C VAL A 481 3.18 -21.30 -14.99
N ALA A 482 2.29 -21.99 -14.29
CA ALA A 482 1.32 -22.90 -14.91
C ALA A 482 0.35 -22.17 -15.85
N ASP A 483 -0.12 -20.98 -15.46
CA ASP A 483 -0.99 -20.14 -16.30
C ASP A 483 -0.27 -19.68 -17.58
N LEU A 484 0.97 -19.20 -17.44
CA LEU A 484 1.79 -18.78 -18.58
C LEU A 484 2.04 -19.93 -19.56
N ASN A 485 2.33 -21.13 -19.03
CA ASN A 485 2.51 -22.34 -19.84
C ASN A 485 1.21 -22.75 -20.55
N ALA A 486 0.09 -22.79 -19.83
CA ALA A 486 -1.21 -23.18 -20.39
C ALA A 486 -1.65 -22.28 -21.54
N ARG A 487 -1.37 -20.98 -21.43
CA ARG A 487 -1.68 -19.97 -22.45
C ARG A 487 -0.60 -19.84 -23.53
N ARG A 488 0.53 -20.54 -23.38
CA ARG A 488 1.70 -20.46 -24.27
C ARG A 488 2.17 -19.03 -24.50
N VAL A 489 2.39 -18.32 -23.41
CA VAL A 489 2.76 -16.90 -23.41
C VAL A 489 4.15 -16.72 -24.02
N SER A 490 4.31 -15.75 -24.93
CA SER A 490 5.62 -15.43 -25.50
C SER A 490 6.50 -14.66 -24.50
N VAL A 491 7.81 -14.66 -24.72
CA VAL A 491 8.77 -14.00 -23.82
C VAL A 491 8.46 -12.52 -23.64
N GLU A 492 8.07 -11.84 -24.71
CA GLU A 492 7.74 -10.42 -24.71
C GLU A 492 6.50 -10.09 -23.87
N GLN A 493 5.62 -11.05 -23.65
CA GLN A 493 4.42 -10.90 -22.84
C GLN A 493 4.66 -11.13 -21.35
N VAL A 494 5.70 -11.88 -20.99
CA VAL A 494 5.96 -12.34 -19.61
C VAL A 494 5.99 -11.19 -18.62
N ARG A 495 6.71 -10.11 -18.94
CA ARG A 495 6.83 -8.93 -18.06
C ARG A 495 5.47 -8.38 -17.69
N GLY A 496 4.63 -8.13 -18.67
CA GLY A 496 3.29 -7.59 -18.45
C GLY A 496 2.41 -8.53 -17.63
N GLU A 497 2.50 -9.83 -17.86
CA GLU A 497 1.74 -10.85 -17.12
C GLU A 497 2.13 -10.89 -15.64
N VAL A 498 3.42 -10.91 -15.34
CA VAL A 498 3.93 -10.89 -13.95
C VAL A 498 3.53 -9.61 -13.23
N GLN A 499 3.70 -8.47 -13.89
CA GLN A 499 3.28 -7.17 -13.36
C GLN A 499 1.78 -7.14 -13.10
N LEU A 500 0.95 -7.64 -14.02
CA LEU A 500 -0.49 -7.70 -13.82
C LEU A 500 -0.87 -8.55 -12.61
N ALA A 501 -0.30 -9.75 -12.47
CA ALA A 501 -0.54 -10.62 -11.33
C ALA A 501 -0.17 -9.94 -10.01
N TRP A 502 1.01 -9.34 -9.93
CA TRP A 502 1.48 -8.69 -8.71
C TRP A 502 0.67 -7.46 -8.35
N TRP A 503 0.53 -6.52 -9.28
CA TRP A 503 -0.19 -5.27 -9.04
C TRP A 503 -1.67 -5.49 -8.70
N THR A 504 -2.32 -6.46 -9.32
CA THR A 504 -3.71 -6.79 -8.99
C THR A 504 -3.81 -7.41 -7.59
N THR A 505 -2.90 -8.30 -7.23
CA THR A 505 -2.84 -8.89 -5.89
C THR A 505 -2.68 -7.81 -4.82
N VAL A 506 -1.73 -6.89 -5.01
CA VAL A 506 -1.47 -5.77 -4.09
C VAL A 506 -2.68 -4.84 -3.99
N PHE A 507 -3.26 -4.47 -5.13
CA PHE A 507 -4.45 -3.62 -5.17
C PHE A 507 -5.63 -4.23 -4.40
N GLU A 508 -5.94 -5.50 -4.66
CA GLU A 508 -7.02 -6.19 -3.98
C GLU A 508 -6.80 -6.29 -2.46
N ASP A 509 -5.56 -6.48 -2.02
CA ASP A 509 -5.22 -6.52 -0.60
C ASP A 509 -5.37 -5.13 0.06
N ILE A 510 -4.88 -4.08 -0.57
CA ILE A 510 -5.03 -2.70 -0.09
C ILE A 510 -6.51 -2.31 -0.01
N VAL A 511 -7.29 -2.58 -1.05
CA VAL A 511 -8.74 -2.27 -1.08
C VAL A 511 -9.47 -3.05 0.01
N ARG A 512 -9.15 -4.32 0.21
CA ARG A 512 -9.78 -5.16 1.25
C ARG A 512 -9.44 -4.67 2.65
N SER A 513 -8.26 -4.10 2.85
CA SER A 513 -7.83 -3.55 4.15
C SER A 513 -8.45 -2.19 4.48
N SER A 514 -8.94 -1.45 3.49
CA SER A 514 -9.58 -0.14 3.68
C SER A 514 -11.09 -0.22 3.51
N ALA A 515 -11.83 -0.12 4.61
CA ALA A 515 -13.29 -0.05 4.59
C ALA A 515 -13.82 1.18 3.83
N ILE A 516 -13.02 2.24 3.76
CA ILE A 516 -13.41 3.48 3.08
C ILE A 516 -13.32 3.29 1.57
N ILE A 517 -12.23 2.73 1.06
CA ILE A 517 -12.06 2.49 -0.38
C ILE A 517 -13.01 1.39 -0.86
N SER A 518 -13.15 0.30 -0.11
CA SER A 518 -13.98 -0.85 -0.50
C SER A 518 -15.48 -0.54 -0.57
N ASN A 519 -15.96 0.42 0.25
CA ASN A 519 -17.37 0.78 0.34
C ASN A 519 -17.76 2.03 -0.50
N GLN A 520 -16.82 2.65 -1.19
CA GLN A 520 -17.09 3.82 -2.04
C GLN A 520 -17.22 3.39 -3.50
N ASP A 521 -18.38 3.66 -4.07
CA ASP A 521 -18.53 3.70 -5.52
C ASP A 521 -18.29 5.13 -6.05
N GLY A 522 -18.07 5.28 -7.35
CA GLY A 522 -17.83 6.59 -7.96
C GLY A 522 -19.01 7.57 -7.78
N ALA A 523 -20.26 7.07 -7.77
CA ALA A 523 -21.44 7.87 -7.58
C ALA A 523 -21.56 8.40 -6.14
N ALA A 524 -21.26 7.57 -5.13
CA ALA A 524 -21.25 7.98 -3.74
C ALA A 524 -20.16 9.01 -3.45
N LEU A 525 -18.98 8.86 -4.07
CA LEU A 525 -17.89 9.82 -3.96
C LEU A 525 -18.23 11.17 -4.62
N GLN A 526 -18.82 11.13 -5.81
CA GLN A 526 -19.29 12.35 -6.49
C GLN A 526 -20.35 13.06 -5.67
N ALA A 527 -21.35 12.34 -5.14
CA ALA A 527 -22.37 12.91 -4.28
C ALA A 527 -21.78 13.56 -2.99
N ALA A 528 -20.76 12.95 -2.40
CA ALA A 528 -20.06 13.53 -1.27
C ALA A 528 -19.29 14.80 -1.64
N SER A 529 -18.65 14.83 -2.81
CA SER A 529 -17.96 16.01 -3.34
C SER A 529 -18.93 17.16 -3.64
N ASP A 530 -20.05 16.86 -4.28
CA ASP A 530 -21.09 17.85 -4.59
C ASP A 530 -21.72 18.40 -3.30
N ARG A 531 -21.96 17.53 -2.31
CA ARG A 531 -22.47 17.96 -1.01
C ARG A 531 -21.45 18.83 -0.28
N PHE A 532 -20.16 18.49 -0.31
CA PHE A 532 -19.10 19.31 0.25
C PHE A 532 -19.14 20.73 -0.36
N ALA A 533 -19.13 20.84 -1.68
CA ALA A 533 -19.17 22.14 -2.36
C ALA A 533 -20.41 22.96 -2.01
N GLN A 534 -21.57 22.31 -1.90
CA GLN A 534 -22.81 22.98 -1.52
C GLN A 534 -22.76 23.50 -0.09
N VAL A 535 -22.37 22.65 0.87
CA VAL A 535 -22.31 23.02 2.29
C VAL A 535 -21.24 24.10 2.54
N ASP A 536 -20.12 24.03 1.82
CA ASP A 536 -19.06 25.03 1.89
C ASP A 536 -19.57 26.42 1.51
N VAL A 537 -20.27 26.55 0.40
CA VAL A 537 -20.91 27.81 -0.03
C VAL A 537 -21.96 28.30 0.98
N GLU A 538 -22.80 27.40 1.52
CA GLU A 538 -23.79 27.76 2.54
C GLU A 538 -23.11 28.20 3.84
N HIS A 539 -22.01 27.53 4.25
CA HIS A 539 -21.24 27.89 5.42
C HIS A 539 -20.60 29.29 5.28
N VAL A 540 -19.94 29.56 4.16
CA VAL A 540 -19.36 30.90 3.87
C VAL A 540 -20.43 31.98 3.95
N ARG A 541 -21.64 31.73 3.39
CA ARG A 541 -22.77 32.68 3.48
C ARG A 541 -23.33 32.86 4.89
N SER A 542 -23.15 31.87 5.76
CA SER A 542 -23.65 31.92 7.14
C SER A 542 -22.74 32.74 8.09
N ILE A 543 -21.50 33.03 7.68
CA ILE A 543 -20.51 33.71 8.53
C ILE A 543 -20.98 35.13 8.86
N GLY A 544 -21.38 35.92 7.87
CA GLY A 544 -21.81 37.29 8.08
C GLY A 544 -22.98 37.47 9.07
N PRO A 545 -24.11 36.76 8.85
CA PRO A 545 -25.22 36.69 9.80
C PRO A 545 -24.78 36.28 11.23
N MET A 546 -23.90 35.28 11.33
CA MET A 546 -23.39 34.81 12.63
C MET A 546 -22.56 35.90 13.33
N VAL A 547 -21.61 36.55 12.62
CA VAL A 547 -20.80 37.66 13.15
C VAL A 547 -21.70 38.81 13.59
N SER A 548 -22.72 39.12 12.82
CA SER A 548 -23.72 40.14 13.12
C SER A 548 -24.48 39.82 14.42
N GLN A 549 -24.97 38.56 14.53
CA GLN A 549 -25.68 38.11 15.73
C GLN A 549 -24.79 38.12 16.98
N GLU A 550 -23.55 37.67 16.87
CA GLU A 550 -22.61 37.69 17.98
C GLU A 550 -22.26 39.14 18.43
N SER A 551 -22.10 40.05 17.48
CA SER A 551 -21.93 41.49 17.78
C SER A 551 -23.15 42.07 18.51
N MET A 552 -24.35 41.70 18.09
CA MET A 552 -25.59 42.10 18.76
C MET A 552 -25.72 41.52 20.17
N ARG A 553 -25.33 40.25 20.36
CA ARG A 553 -25.31 39.65 21.69
C ARG A 553 -24.40 40.45 22.64
N ARG A 554 -23.19 40.79 22.19
CA ARG A 554 -22.26 41.63 22.97
C ARG A 554 -22.81 43.00 23.29
N LEU A 555 -23.50 43.62 22.33
CA LEU A 555 -24.18 44.89 22.57
C LEU A 555 -25.27 44.70 23.63
N CYS A 556 -26.11 43.67 23.55
CA CYS A 556 -27.14 43.42 24.56
C CYS A 556 -26.52 43.20 25.95
N ASP A 557 -25.48 42.42 26.06
CA ASP A 557 -24.76 42.17 27.31
C ASP A 557 -24.20 43.47 27.89
N MET A 558 -23.67 44.37 27.04
CA MET A 558 -23.16 45.67 27.42
C MET A 558 -24.28 46.57 27.92
N LEU A 559 -25.39 46.67 27.21
CA LEU A 559 -26.55 47.46 27.61
C LEU A 559 -27.17 46.97 28.92
N PHE A 560 -27.24 45.66 29.14
CA PHE A 560 -27.71 45.10 30.41
C PHE A 560 -26.76 45.38 31.58
N SER A 561 -25.47 45.28 31.38
CA SER A 561 -24.47 45.53 32.42
C SER A 561 -24.32 46.98 32.77
N ARG A 562 -24.68 47.91 31.87
CA ARG A 562 -24.53 49.35 31.99
C ARG A 562 -25.88 50.08 31.73
N THR A 563 -26.94 49.63 32.37
CA THR A 563 -28.31 50.10 32.11
C THR A 563 -28.47 51.64 32.30
N GLN A 564 -27.86 52.22 33.31
CA GLN A 564 -27.91 53.68 33.56
C GLN A 564 -27.24 54.46 32.42
N GLU A 565 -26.06 54.04 31.99
CA GLU A 565 -25.33 54.66 30.88
C GLU A 565 -26.08 54.48 29.54
N ALA A 566 -26.67 53.31 29.31
CA ALA A 566 -27.51 53.05 28.14
C ALA A 566 -28.73 53.95 28.07
N ASN A 567 -29.40 54.19 29.19
CA ASN A 567 -30.53 55.11 29.27
C ASN A 567 -30.11 56.60 29.06
N GLN A 568 -28.97 56.98 29.55
CA GLN A 568 -28.42 58.34 29.30
C GLN A 568 -28.11 58.51 27.82
N MET A 569 -27.44 57.57 27.20
CA MET A 569 -27.16 57.58 25.76
C MET A 569 -28.42 57.63 24.92
N HIS A 570 -29.42 56.81 25.26
CA HIS A 570 -30.73 56.82 24.59
C HIS A 570 -31.40 58.18 24.68
N THR A 571 -31.37 58.83 25.84
CA THR A 571 -31.92 60.16 26.04
C THR A 571 -31.25 61.20 25.17
N VAL A 572 -29.93 61.13 25.05
CA VAL A 572 -29.14 62.04 24.19
C VAL A 572 -29.45 61.80 22.71
N LEU A 573 -29.58 60.55 22.27
CA LEU A 573 -29.88 60.20 20.88
C LEU A 573 -31.32 60.56 20.48
N ALA A 574 -32.28 60.46 21.39
CA ALA A 574 -33.70 60.81 21.17
C ALA A 574 -33.96 62.30 21.26
N GLY A 575 -33.02 63.11 21.72
CA GLY A 575 -33.10 64.56 21.85
C GLY A 575 -33.13 65.29 20.49
N ARG A 576 -33.60 66.55 20.49
CA ARG A 576 -33.61 67.38 19.27
C ARG A 576 -32.29 68.04 18.92
N ALA A 577 -31.26 67.96 19.78
CA ALA A 577 -29.93 68.53 19.54
C ALA A 577 -29.11 67.63 18.61
N SER A 578 -28.26 68.22 17.75
CA SER A 578 -27.33 67.46 16.94
C SER A 578 -26.30 66.70 17.82
N VAL A 579 -26.12 65.43 17.56
CA VAL A 579 -25.23 64.58 18.32
C VAL A 579 -23.87 64.51 17.59
N SER A 580 -22.76 64.80 18.28
CA SER A 580 -21.44 64.65 17.73
C SER A 580 -20.80 63.33 18.17
N LEU A 581 -20.01 62.73 17.27
CA LEU A 581 -19.29 61.47 17.53
C LEU A 581 -18.31 61.67 18.73
N SER A 582 -17.66 62.83 18.82
CA SER A 582 -16.75 63.19 19.92
C SER A 582 -17.44 63.16 21.30
N ARG A 583 -18.68 63.62 21.38
CA ARG A 583 -19.47 63.58 22.61
C ARG A 583 -19.83 62.14 23.00
N ILE A 584 -20.41 61.39 22.07
CA ILE A 584 -20.78 59.98 22.32
C ILE A 584 -19.56 59.16 22.73
N ARG A 585 -18.43 59.30 22.06
CA ARG A 585 -17.19 58.62 22.39
C ARG A 585 -16.69 58.97 23.80
N ARG A 586 -16.72 60.23 24.18
CA ARG A 586 -16.28 60.67 25.49
C ARG A 586 -17.17 60.18 26.62
N ASP A 587 -18.49 60.25 26.42
CA ASP A 587 -19.47 59.95 27.46
C ASP A 587 -19.85 58.43 27.50
N HIS A 588 -19.80 57.73 26.36
CA HIS A 588 -20.25 56.34 26.21
C HIS A 588 -19.32 55.53 25.29
N PRO A 589 -18.00 55.45 25.55
CA PRO A 589 -17.05 54.85 24.60
C PRO A 589 -17.28 53.37 24.37
N GLU A 590 -17.59 52.59 25.41
CA GLU A 590 -17.74 51.14 25.31
C GLU A 590 -19.06 50.75 24.69
N ILE A 591 -20.14 51.47 24.96
CA ILE A 591 -21.43 51.27 24.29
C ILE A 591 -21.32 51.59 22.78
N LEU A 592 -20.64 52.67 22.44
CA LEU A 592 -20.35 53.04 21.05
C LEU A 592 -19.58 51.92 20.32
N ALA A 593 -18.53 51.43 20.92
CA ALA A 593 -17.70 50.36 20.36
C ALA A 593 -18.49 49.04 20.20
N ALA A 594 -19.40 48.73 21.14
CA ALA A 594 -20.25 47.54 21.03
C ALA A 594 -21.36 47.72 20.00
N ALA A 595 -21.96 48.91 19.89
CA ALA A 595 -23.05 49.19 18.94
C ALA A 595 -22.56 49.31 17.49
N LYS A 596 -21.38 49.92 17.31
CA LYS A 596 -20.77 50.19 16.01
C LYS A 596 -19.28 49.82 16.02
N PRO A 597 -18.97 48.55 16.04
CA PRO A 597 -17.58 48.09 16.13
C PRO A 597 -16.73 48.40 14.89
N ILE A 598 -17.34 48.78 13.76
CA ILE A 598 -16.64 49.24 12.56
C ILE A 598 -16.99 50.70 12.29
N LEU A 599 -15.99 51.56 12.39
CA LEU A 599 -16.08 52.98 12.00
C LEU A 599 -15.48 53.15 10.61
N VAL A 600 -16.20 53.79 9.70
CA VAL A 600 -15.71 54.17 8.37
C VAL A 600 -15.48 55.67 8.36
N ALA A 601 -14.23 56.11 8.20
CA ALA A 601 -13.87 57.52 8.18
C ALA A 601 -12.89 57.83 7.05
N ALA A 602 -13.03 58.98 6.40
CA ALA A 602 -12.05 59.43 5.43
C ALA A 602 -10.76 59.92 6.13
N PRO A 603 -9.55 59.80 5.49
CA PRO A 603 -8.30 60.21 6.10
C PRO A 603 -8.33 61.64 6.63
N GLY A 604 -8.89 62.57 5.87
CA GLY A 604 -8.91 63.98 6.20
C GLY A 604 -10.01 64.42 7.19
N THR A 605 -10.92 63.56 7.60
CA THR A 605 -12.07 63.94 8.44
C THR A 605 -11.91 63.58 9.91
N LEU A 606 -10.99 62.70 10.28
CA LEU A 606 -10.82 62.19 11.64
C LEU A 606 -10.54 63.28 12.66
N ALA A 607 -9.62 64.19 12.37
CA ALA A 607 -9.29 65.29 13.27
C ALA A 607 -10.45 66.26 13.55
N ALA A 608 -11.40 66.37 12.62
CA ALA A 608 -12.59 67.18 12.81
C ALA A 608 -13.70 66.46 13.60
N LEU A 609 -13.70 65.12 13.56
CA LEU A 609 -14.72 64.29 14.18
C LEU A 609 -14.42 63.92 15.64
N THR A 610 -13.13 63.70 15.95
CA THR A 610 -12.70 63.23 17.26
C THR A 610 -11.38 63.85 17.70
N GLU A 611 -11.20 63.99 19.00
CA GLU A 611 -9.90 64.39 19.61
C GLU A 611 -8.90 63.22 19.50
N PRO A 612 -7.55 63.50 19.58
CA PRO A 612 -6.55 62.46 19.66
C PRO A 612 -6.77 61.49 20.83
N GLY A 613 -6.43 60.22 20.64
CA GLY A 613 -6.59 59.18 21.62
C GLY A 613 -7.31 57.98 21.02
N VAL A 614 -7.25 56.79 21.64
CA VAL A 614 -7.76 55.50 21.07
C VAL A 614 -9.23 55.62 20.68
N LEU A 615 -9.53 55.49 19.41
CA LEU A 615 -10.87 55.46 18.82
C LEU A 615 -11.32 54.03 18.47
N ALA A 616 -10.37 53.20 18.02
CA ALA A 616 -10.59 51.81 17.73
C ALA A 616 -9.30 51.00 18.03
N ASP A 617 -9.43 49.68 18.14
CA ASP A 617 -8.28 48.83 18.43
C ASP A 617 -7.34 48.69 17.22
N VAL A 618 -7.88 48.61 16.02
CA VAL A 618 -7.12 48.41 14.77
C VAL A 618 -7.63 49.35 13.67
N ALA A 619 -6.70 49.97 12.94
CA ALA A 619 -7.01 50.67 11.70
C ALA A 619 -6.71 49.80 10.50
N ILE A 620 -7.66 49.70 9.55
CA ILE A 620 -7.45 49.07 8.24
C ILE A 620 -7.30 50.21 7.22
N LEU A 621 -6.08 50.37 6.70
CA LEU A 621 -5.77 51.35 5.65
C LEU A 621 -5.92 50.64 4.28
N ASP A 622 -6.94 51.03 3.53
CA ASP A 622 -7.24 50.45 2.23
C ASP A 622 -7.05 51.48 1.11
N ALA A 623 -6.22 51.15 0.14
CA ALA A 623 -5.86 52.04 -0.97
C ALA A 623 -5.30 53.41 -0.52
N CYS A 624 -4.56 53.45 0.57
CA CYS A 624 -3.98 54.63 1.18
C CYS A 624 -2.55 54.96 0.69
N ALA A 625 -2.16 54.44 -0.48
CA ALA A 625 -0.80 54.61 -1.04
C ALA A 625 -0.32 56.03 -1.24
N HIS A 626 -1.22 57.01 -1.27
CA HIS A 626 -0.94 58.40 -1.63
C HIS A 626 -1.30 59.41 -0.49
N ILE A 627 -1.76 58.93 0.65
CA ILE A 627 -2.16 59.86 1.74
C ILE A 627 -0.98 60.65 2.32
N PRO A 628 -1.14 61.94 2.59
CA PRO A 628 -0.09 62.74 3.18
C PRO A 628 0.19 62.38 4.64
N ALA A 629 1.42 62.65 5.09
CA ALA A 629 1.87 62.34 6.45
C ALA A 629 0.94 62.87 7.57
N ILE A 630 0.38 64.04 7.39
CA ILE A 630 -0.50 64.70 8.37
C ILE A 630 -1.82 63.87 8.56
N GLU A 631 -2.34 63.29 7.51
CA GLU A 631 -3.52 62.42 7.57
C GLU A 631 -3.16 61.07 8.19
N LEU A 632 -2.01 60.51 7.84
CA LEU A 632 -1.52 59.23 8.40
C LEU A 632 -1.32 59.38 9.93
N LEU A 633 -0.69 60.44 10.38
CA LEU A 633 -0.50 60.70 11.81
C LEU A 633 -1.84 60.83 12.58
N SER A 634 -2.85 61.45 11.96
CA SER A 634 -4.19 61.58 12.52
C SER A 634 -4.86 60.20 12.68
N ILE A 635 -4.65 59.27 11.72
CA ILE A 635 -5.17 57.91 11.80
C ILE A 635 -4.45 57.13 12.92
N ILE A 636 -3.12 57.09 12.88
CA ILE A 636 -2.31 56.29 13.80
C ILE A 636 -2.45 56.77 15.24
N GLY A 637 -2.61 58.09 15.46
CA GLY A 637 -2.88 58.65 16.78
C GLY A 637 -4.20 58.20 17.43
N ARG A 638 -5.04 57.43 16.69
CA ARG A 638 -6.35 56.96 17.16
C ARG A 638 -6.46 55.46 17.28
N VAL A 639 -5.38 54.74 17.00
CA VAL A 639 -5.35 53.28 17.07
C VAL A 639 -4.04 52.81 17.68
N GLN A 640 -4.01 51.55 18.13
CA GLN A 640 -2.79 50.93 18.64
C GLN A 640 -2.21 49.89 17.67
N GLN A 641 -2.94 49.56 16.61
CA GLN A 641 -2.57 48.55 15.64
C GLN A 641 -3.02 48.98 14.24
N VAL A 642 -2.26 48.62 13.23
CA VAL A 642 -2.57 48.95 11.83
C VAL A 642 -2.48 47.72 10.92
N VAL A 643 -3.39 47.64 9.98
CA VAL A 643 -3.36 46.73 8.86
C VAL A 643 -3.31 47.57 7.59
N VAL A 644 -2.28 47.44 6.80
CA VAL A 644 -2.13 48.13 5.52
C VAL A 644 -2.44 47.14 4.40
N ILE A 645 -3.45 47.44 3.58
CA ILE A 645 -3.76 46.65 2.37
C ILE A 645 -3.37 47.51 1.16
N ALA A 646 -2.30 47.11 0.49
CA ALA A 646 -1.75 47.88 -0.64
C ALA A 646 -0.95 46.98 -1.57
N HIS A 647 -0.75 47.46 -2.79
CA HIS A 647 0.33 46.97 -3.64
C HIS A 647 1.57 47.81 -3.36
N CYS A 648 2.50 47.26 -2.58
CA CYS A 648 3.64 48.03 -2.05
C CYS A 648 4.48 48.73 -3.13
N ALA A 649 4.59 48.09 -4.32
CA ALA A 649 5.29 48.70 -5.46
C ALA A 649 4.66 49.99 -5.98
N THR A 650 3.40 50.30 -5.66
CA THR A 650 2.66 51.47 -6.11
C THR A 650 2.56 52.58 -5.06
N VAL A 651 3.07 52.36 -3.87
CA VAL A 651 3.04 53.33 -2.78
C VAL A 651 3.96 54.51 -3.11
N THR A 652 3.43 55.76 -3.06
CA THR A 652 4.16 56.99 -3.37
C THR A 652 4.38 57.88 -2.14
N SER A 653 3.58 57.73 -1.09
CA SER A 653 3.73 58.49 0.16
C SER A 653 4.91 57.95 0.97
N GLU A 654 5.89 58.79 1.25
CA GLU A 654 7.04 58.42 2.08
C GLU A 654 6.67 57.99 3.49
N SER A 655 5.65 58.65 4.10
CA SER A 655 5.16 58.24 5.42
C SER A 655 4.49 56.89 5.43
N VAL A 656 3.79 56.53 4.36
CA VAL A 656 3.18 55.20 4.22
C VAL A 656 4.27 54.15 3.96
N LYS A 657 5.31 54.44 3.17
CA LYS A 657 6.47 53.54 3.02
C LYS A 657 7.14 53.30 4.37
N GLN A 658 7.41 54.35 5.16
CA GLN A 658 7.98 54.19 6.51
C GLN A 658 7.08 53.34 7.43
N LEU A 659 5.76 53.43 7.28
CA LEU A 659 4.84 52.65 8.06
C LEU A 659 4.90 51.16 7.64
N ILE A 660 5.09 50.87 6.36
CA ILE A 660 5.21 49.51 5.79
C ILE A 660 6.54 48.88 6.22
N ASP A 661 7.65 49.64 6.18
CA ASP A 661 8.99 49.19 6.58
C ASP A 661 9.09 48.90 8.08
#